data_d1b470fb0a7fba20441f3a3765a1700d
#
_entry.id   d1b470fb0a7fba20441f3a3765a1700d
#
_cell.length_a   1.000
_cell.length_b   1.000
_cell.length_c   1.000
_cell.angle_alpha   90.00
_cell.angle_beta   90.00
_cell.angle_gamma   90.00
#
_symmetry.space_group_name_H-M   'P 1'
#
loop_
_entity.id
_entity.type
_entity.pdbx_description
1 polymer ?
#
loop_
_entity_poly.entity_id
_entity_poly.type
_entity_poly.pdbx_seq_one_letter_code
_entity_poly.pdbx_strand_id
1 'polypeptide(L)'
;MNYRAWQLKNADTAGESALLAAGYGPLLARVLACRGIAQPQAAAALLEEEPPLSDPFLLKDMDKAVARIQQAIENGETIVIFGDYDVDGVSATAILYECLTNLGAQVRCKLPTREGGGYGLNRETLQKLADKGYKLIVTVDNGISAIEEADLAAELGIELVITDHHLPAQQLPKAVAVVDPKREDDTSPFKDLCGAGVAFKLCAALEGCEDPAELLEPFGELAALGTIADVMPLVGENRTIVKEGLATLQDTLRPGLQALLENAGYAGRPVTAETVSYGLAPRLNAAGRMDTAAVALKLLLCENEEQAAGIAARLSEINTSRQQAEQQIAAAALEKLSADPARVLDRVIVVSGEGWHPGVIGIVATCLMEKYGRPSIVISTENGEGRGSGRAPTSFNLHAALCACAPLLLRFGGHSAAAGLTIEEEKIGAFRKAINDWAAKEYPVPKPLPLKLDAVADIAELTVPTVQELSRLAPFGSGNPVPVFLLQNAAVDGIWPLGSEGRHCRIRLRQGGAACFVSLFGTAPDDLPYRMGTAVDAAVEVSIFQGRGGPMVSCHCCAMRPAGLGNAPAEQAARFDAFLSGTALPDDERLACLPTRADTAAVYRMVRTGNVFADDLQPLFATTGPENTGKTLASLTALEQLGLIERRGSRYQPVEVTGKKDLSSAPVLRRLAEGEE
;
A
#
# COMPACT_ATOMS: atom_id res chain seq x y z
N MET A 1 -9.13 -17.71 -4.24
CA MET A 1 -9.76 -16.49 -4.83
C MET A 1 -10.00 -15.48 -3.72
N ASN A 2 -9.72 -14.20 -3.98
CA ASN A 2 -9.89 -13.16 -2.96
C ASN A 2 -11.19 -12.38 -3.22
N TYR A 3 -12.30 -12.85 -2.64
CA TYR A 3 -13.56 -12.11 -2.68
C TYR A 3 -13.56 -11.04 -1.60
N ARG A 4 -13.64 -9.76 -2.00
CA ARG A 4 -13.68 -8.64 -1.07
C ARG A 4 -15.06 -8.51 -0.43
N ALA A 5 -15.10 -8.17 0.86
CA ALA A 5 -16.32 -7.74 1.53
C ALA A 5 -16.55 -6.24 1.26
N TRP A 6 -17.64 -5.90 0.57
CA TRP A 6 -17.96 -4.52 0.27
C TRP A 6 -18.60 -3.85 1.49
N GLN A 7 -17.96 -2.81 1.99
CA GLN A 7 -18.36 -2.08 3.18
C GLN A 7 -18.78 -0.66 2.80
N LEU A 8 -20.08 -0.47 2.59
CA LEU A 8 -20.64 0.86 2.39
C LEU A 8 -20.67 1.58 3.73
N LYS A 9 -20.17 2.82 3.77
CA LYS A 9 -20.28 3.67 4.95
C LYS A 9 -21.75 3.98 5.27
N ASN A 10 -22.05 4.16 6.55
CA ASN A 10 -23.38 4.54 6.97
C ASN A 10 -23.75 5.93 6.43
N ALA A 11 -24.93 6.06 5.87
CA ALA A 11 -25.46 7.34 5.44
C ALA A 11 -25.82 8.21 6.65
N ASP A 12 -25.28 9.43 6.71
CA ASP A 12 -25.75 10.47 7.62
C ASP A 12 -26.66 11.43 6.86
N THR A 13 -27.94 11.09 6.81
CA THR A 13 -28.94 11.87 6.07
C THR A 13 -29.17 13.27 6.65
N ALA A 14 -28.99 13.44 7.94
CA ALA A 14 -29.12 14.75 8.60
C ALA A 14 -27.95 15.66 8.21
N GLY A 15 -26.71 15.13 8.29
CA GLY A 15 -25.53 15.84 7.85
C GLY A 15 -25.55 16.15 6.37
N GLU A 16 -25.93 15.18 5.50
CA GLU A 16 -26.10 15.42 4.06
C GLU A 16 -27.09 16.56 3.79
N SER A 17 -28.24 16.55 4.46
CA SER A 17 -29.27 17.61 4.31
C SER A 17 -28.75 18.99 4.74
N ALA A 18 -27.98 19.07 5.83
CA ALA A 18 -27.38 20.31 6.31
C ALA A 18 -26.37 20.88 5.30
N LEU A 19 -25.54 20.02 4.72
CA LEU A 19 -24.55 20.40 3.72
C LEU A 19 -25.19 20.84 2.39
N LEU A 20 -26.24 20.14 1.94
CA LEU A 20 -27.03 20.54 0.78
C LEU A 20 -27.68 21.92 0.99
N ALA A 21 -28.23 22.17 2.18
CA ALA A 21 -28.79 23.49 2.52
C ALA A 21 -27.74 24.60 2.56
N ALA A 22 -26.46 24.27 2.81
CA ALA A 22 -25.33 25.18 2.76
C ALA A 22 -24.78 25.40 1.32
N GLY A 23 -25.34 24.70 0.32
CA GLY A 23 -24.99 24.89 -1.09
C GLY A 23 -23.93 23.94 -1.65
N TYR A 24 -23.51 22.90 -0.90
CA TYR A 24 -22.65 21.86 -1.42
C TYR A 24 -23.42 20.94 -2.39
N GLY A 25 -22.76 20.48 -3.43
CA GLY A 25 -23.35 19.56 -4.39
C GLY A 25 -23.67 18.17 -3.78
N PRO A 26 -24.65 17.43 -4.35
CA PRO A 26 -25.19 16.23 -3.72
C PRO A 26 -24.14 15.15 -3.39
N LEU A 27 -23.25 14.82 -4.34
CA LEU A 27 -22.23 13.80 -4.10
C LEU A 27 -21.16 14.25 -3.08
N LEU A 28 -20.74 15.51 -3.12
CA LEU A 28 -19.80 16.05 -2.13
C LEU A 28 -20.42 16.06 -0.74
N ALA A 29 -21.65 16.53 -0.59
CA ALA A 29 -22.38 16.54 0.68
C ALA A 29 -22.50 15.12 1.27
N ARG A 30 -22.84 14.15 0.43
CA ARG A 30 -22.96 12.74 0.81
C ARG A 30 -21.61 12.15 1.27
N VAL A 31 -20.53 12.39 0.51
CA VAL A 31 -19.17 11.93 0.88
C VAL A 31 -18.71 12.56 2.19
N LEU A 32 -18.88 13.86 2.37
CA LEU A 32 -18.51 14.55 3.61
C LEU A 32 -19.27 13.99 4.82
N ALA A 33 -20.60 13.87 4.70
CA ALA A 33 -21.45 13.33 5.77
C ALA A 33 -21.05 11.89 6.14
N CYS A 34 -20.82 11.01 5.15
CA CYS A 34 -20.35 9.64 5.36
C CYS A 34 -18.93 9.56 5.95
N ARG A 35 -18.13 10.62 5.84
CA ARG A 35 -16.81 10.75 6.48
C ARG A 35 -16.87 11.40 7.87
N GLY A 36 -18.07 11.69 8.38
CA GLY A 36 -18.29 12.32 9.68
C GLY A 36 -18.20 13.84 9.68
N ILE A 37 -18.13 14.46 8.49
CA ILE A 37 -18.08 15.94 8.33
C ILE A 37 -19.48 16.41 7.97
N ALA A 38 -20.36 16.48 9.00
CA ALA A 38 -21.76 16.77 8.84
C ALA A 38 -22.14 18.27 8.99
N GLN A 39 -21.22 19.07 9.52
CA GLN A 39 -21.47 20.49 9.79
C GLN A 39 -20.87 21.37 8.69
N PRO A 40 -21.62 22.37 8.15
CA PRO A 40 -21.13 23.26 7.10
C PRO A 40 -19.81 23.98 7.44
N GLN A 41 -19.62 24.36 8.72
CA GLN A 41 -18.40 25.01 9.18
C GLN A 41 -17.19 24.06 9.09
N ALA A 42 -17.36 22.80 9.48
CA ALA A 42 -16.30 21.79 9.37
C ALA A 42 -15.98 21.46 7.89
N ALA A 43 -17.00 21.47 7.03
CA ALA A 43 -16.81 21.29 5.59
C ALA A 43 -16.05 22.46 4.97
N ALA A 44 -16.41 23.71 5.33
CA ALA A 44 -15.69 24.90 4.88
C ALA A 44 -14.23 24.88 5.35
N ALA A 45 -13.98 24.59 6.62
CA ALA A 45 -12.63 24.46 7.16
C ALA A 45 -11.79 23.43 6.40
N LEU A 46 -12.36 22.25 6.06
CA LEU A 46 -11.63 21.22 5.28
C LEU A 46 -11.36 21.64 3.83
N LEU A 47 -12.31 22.34 3.19
CA LEU A 47 -12.28 22.58 1.75
C LEU A 47 -11.65 23.93 1.36
N GLU A 48 -11.68 24.91 2.26
CA GLU A 48 -11.35 26.32 1.99
C GLU A 48 -10.22 26.85 2.85
N GLU A 49 -9.95 26.19 4.02
CA GLU A 49 -8.90 26.59 4.92
C GLU A 49 -7.74 25.58 4.87
N GLU A 50 -6.52 26.11 5.07
CA GLU A 50 -5.36 25.26 5.28
C GLU A 50 -5.12 25.14 6.79
N PRO A 51 -5.05 23.89 7.36
CA PRO A 51 -4.63 23.73 8.74
C PRO A 51 -3.30 24.42 9.01
N PRO A 52 -3.20 25.28 10.03
CA PRO A 52 -1.95 25.97 10.34
C PRO A 52 -0.87 24.98 10.73
N LEU A 53 0.38 25.28 10.41
CA LEU A 53 1.53 24.55 10.91
C LEU A 53 1.81 25.00 12.35
N SER A 54 1.91 24.03 13.27
CA SER A 54 2.18 24.32 14.68
C SER A 54 3.60 24.87 14.88
N ASP A 55 3.80 25.62 15.97
CA ASP A 55 5.11 26.04 16.40
C ASP A 55 6.05 24.83 16.56
N PRO A 56 7.22 24.81 15.87
CA PRO A 56 8.18 23.71 15.94
C PRO A 56 8.70 23.44 17.35
N PHE A 57 8.75 24.46 18.22
CA PHE A 57 9.20 24.31 19.61
C PHE A 57 8.21 23.54 20.52
N LEU A 58 7.01 23.21 20.01
CA LEU A 58 6.11 22.28 20.70
C LEU A 58 6.59 20.82 20.60
N LEU A 59 7.46 20.50 19.64
CA LEU A 59 8.12 19.20 19.58
C LEU A 59 9.16 19.09 20.69
N LYS A 60 9.11 17.99 21.42
CA LYS A 60 10.00 17.75 22.56
C LYS A 60 11.46 17.77 22.18
N ASP A 61 12.31 18.42 22.97
CA ASP A 61 13.76 18.61 22.79
C ASP A 61 14.14 19.43 21.53
N MET A 62 13.19 20.07 20.83
CA MET A 62 13.51 20.94 19.69
C MET A 62 14.43 22.10 20.09
N ASP A 63 14.19 22.68 21.25
CA ASP A 63 15.06 23.75 21.84
C ASP A 63 16.49 23.29 22.01
N LYS A 64 16.73 22.08 22.52
CA LYS A 64 18.07 21.50 22.69
C LYS A 64 18.72 21.18 21.35
N ALA A 65 17.94 20.65 20.38
CA ALA A 65 18.42 20.37 19.04
C ALA A 65 18.93 21.65 18.36
N VAL A 66 18.12 22.71 18.39
CA VAL A 66 18.48 24.03 17.85
C VAL A 66 19.70 24.58 18.52
N ALA A 67 19.74 24.61 19.85
CA ALA A 67 20.87 25.15 20.60
C ALA A 67 22.20 24.43 20.28
N ARG A 68 22.18 23.09 20.17
CA ARG A 68 23.38 22.31 19.84
C ARG A 68 23.85 22.52 18.40
N ILE A 69 22.92 22.60 17.46
CA ILE A 69 23.25 22.84 16.06
C ILE A 69 23.78 24.25 15.86
N GLN A 70 23.17 25.28 16.47
CA GLN A 70 23.69 26.67 16.45
C GLN A 70 25.08 26.76 17.04
N GLN A 71 25.33 26.11 18.18
CA GLN A 71 26.65 26.03 18.77
C GLN A 71 27.69 25.42 17.80
N ALA A 72 27.31 24.37 17.05
CA ALA A 72 28.20 23.77 16.07
C ALA A 72 28.52 24.75 14.92
N ILE A 73 27.53 25.50 14.45
CA ILE A 73 27.70 26.52 13.40
C ILE A 73 28.67 27.61 13.90
N GLU A 74 28.43 28.15 15.09
CA GLU A 74 29.26 29.19 15.69
C GLU A 74 30.71 28.74 15.90
N ASN A 75 30.93 27.49 16.29
CA ASN A 75 32.26 26.90 16.48
C ASN A 75 32.94 26.44 15.20
N GLY A 76 32.24 26.48 14.03
CA GLY A 76 32.76 25.95 12.77
C GLY A 76 32.92 24.43 12.76
N GLU A 77 32.16 23.73 13.60
CA GLU A 77 32.13 22.25 13.62
C GLU A 77 31.46 21.70 12.35
N THR A 78 32.04 20.63 11.79
CA THR A 78 31.36 19.93 10.70
C THR A 78 30.19 19.10 11.22
N ILE A 79 29.00 19.35 10.73
CA ILE A 79 27.77 18.62 11.05
C ILE A 79 27.60 17.49 10.06
N VAL A 80 27.44 16.27 10.54
CA VAL A 80 27.10 15.11 9.67
C VAL A 80 25.62 14.87 9.74
N ILE A 81 24.91 15.02 8.62
CA ILE A 81 23.51 14.58 8.49
C ILE A 81 23.53 13.10 8.15
N PHE A 82 22.90 12.30 8.98
CA PHE A 82 22.74 10.86 8.76
C PHE A 82 21.26 10.55 8.45
N GLY A 83 20.92 10.38 7.16
CA GLY A 83 19.58 10.09 6.71
C GLY A 83 19.31 8.60 6.53
N ASP A 84 18.10 8.27 6.02
CA ASP A 84 17.76 6.93 5.54
C ASP A 84 17.82 6.82 4.02
N TYR A 85 17.65 5.61 3.48
CA TYR A 85 17.84 5.29 2.06
C TYR A 85 16.57 5.46 1.21
N ASP A 86 15.40 5.66 1.78
CA ASP A 86 14.16 5.87 1.05
C ASP A 86 13.88 7.34 0.74
N VAL A 87 12.73 7.61 0.10
CA VAL A 87 12.42 8.99 -0.33
C VAL A 87 12.21 9.91 0.85
N ASP A 88 11.68 9.45 1.98
CA ASP A 88 11.49 10.27 3.16
C ASP A 88 12.84 10.69 3.74
N GLY A 89 13.73 9.72 4.02
CA GLY A 89 15.08 9.99 4.53
C GLY A 89 15.94 10.82 3.59
N VAL A 90 15.82 10.58 2.26
CA VAL A 90 16.54 11.37 1.24
C VAL A 90 16.02 12.81 1.19
N SER A 91 14.68 13.01 1.24
CA SER A 91 14.06 14.34 1.25
C SER A 91 14.38 15.09 2.54
N ALA A 92 14.30 14.43 3.70
CA ALA A 92 14.70 14.97 4.99
C ALA A 92 16.16 15.43 5.00
N THR A 93 17.04 14.60 4.41
CA THR A 93 18.47 14.93 4.27
C THR A 93 18.67 16.15 3.37
N ALA A 94 17.95 16.26 2.26
CA ALA A 94 18.06 17.39 1.34
C ALA A 94 17.58 18.69 2.01
N ILE A 95 16.43 18.66 2.69
CA ILE A 95 15.86 19.81 3.43
C ILE A 95 16.88 20.32 4.46
N LEU A 96 17.37 19.45 5.33
CA LEU A 96 18.30 19.85 6.39
C LEU A 96 19.66 20.29 5.83
N TYR A 97 20.14 19.65 4.75
CA TYR A 97 21.39 20.03 4.09
C TYR A 97 21.34 21.46 3.54
N GLU A 98 20.28 21.81 2.82
CA GLU A 98 20.12 23.15 2.26
C GLU A 98 19.95 24.20 3.38
N CYS A 99 19.08 23.94 4.36
CA CYS A 99 18.88 24.83 5.50
C CYS A 99 20.22 25.12 6.23
N LEU A 100 20.95 24.09 6.63
CA LEU A 100 22.21 24.25 7.34
C LEU A 100 23.30 24.95 6.48
N THR A 101 23.34 24.66 5.18
CA THR A 101 24.24 25.29 4.23
C THR A 101 23.92 26.78 4.11
N ASN A 102 22.66 27.15 4.02
CA ASN A 102 22.21 28.56 3.97
C ASN A 102 22.53 29.30 5.26
N LEU A 103 22.51 28.60 6.42
CA LEU A 103 22.94 29.14 7.71
C LEU A 103 24.47 29.20 7.88
N GLY A 104 25.24 28.80 6.85
CA GLY A 104 26.71 28.87 6.85
C GLY A 104 27.41 27.70 7.54
N ALA A 105 26.71 26.61 7.82
CA ALA A 105 27.29 25.42 8.45
C ALA A 105 28.21 24.65 7.47
N GLN A 106 29.21 23.97 8.02
CA GLN A 106 29.97 22.95 7.31
C GLN A 106 29.22 21.62 7.42
N VAL A 107 28.66 21.11 6.27
CA VAL A 107 27.77 19.95 6.26
C VAL A 107 28.34 18.80 5.46
N ARG A 108 28.10 17.58 5.93
CA ARG A 108 28.33 16.32 5.21
C ARG A 108 27.10 15.44 5.33
N CYS A 109 26.71 14.80 4.23
CA CYS A 109 25.61 13.84 4.23
C CYS A 109 26.15 12.40 4.22
N LYS A 110 25.51 11.54 4.96
CA LYS A 110 25.73 10.10 4.95
C LYS A 110 24.40 9.38 4.90
N LEU A 111 24.24 8.53 3.89
CA LEU A 111 23.09 7.63 3.76
C LEU A 111 23.56 6.18 3.93
N PRO A 112 22.81 5.31 4.60
CA PRO A 112 23.14 3.91 4.73
C PRO A 112 22.97 3.20 3.37
N THR A 113 23.65 2.06 3.22
CA THR A 113 23.40 1.13 2.12
C THR A 113 22.67 -0.09 2.65
N ARG A 114 21.66 -0.56 1.95
CA ARG A 114 20.82 -1.68 2.39
C ARG A 114 21.60 -2.99 2.58
N GLU A 115 22.71 -3.16 1.88
CA GLU A 115 23.58 -4.35 1.95
C GLU A 115 24.64 -4.28 3.06
N GLY A 116 24.96 -3.09 3.54
CA GLY A 116 26.16 -2.87 4.35
C GLY A 116 25.96 -2.61 5.85
N GLY A 117 24.87 -3.11 6.48
CA GLY A 117 24.77 -2.94 7.94
C GLY A 117 23.37 -2.78 8.51
N GLY A 118 22.33 -2.81 7.70
CA GLY A 118 20.96 -2.68 8.18
C GLY A 118 20.42 -1.26 8.11
N TYR A 119 19.27 -1.05 8.75
CA TYR A 119 18.56 0.23 8.86
C TYR A 119 19.24 1.12 9.90
N GLY A 120 19.39 2.42 9.59
CA GLY A 120 19.83 3.45 10.53
C GLY A 120 21.34 3.46 10.85
N LEU A 121 21.66 4.06 11.98
CA LEU A 121 23.01 4.15 12.52
C LEU A 121 23.61 2.76 12.74
N ASN A 122 24.92 2.60 12.48
CA ASN A 122 25.63 1.37 12.74
C ASN A 122 27.06 1.61 13.25
N ARG A 123 27.59 0.63 13.98
CA ARG A 123 28.90 0.69 14.65
C ARG A 123 30.05 1.04 13.71
N GLU A 124 30.08 0.42 12.53
CA GLU A 124 31.16 0.64 11.54
C GLU A 124 31.18 2.09 11.03
N THR A 125 30.00 2.64 10.75
CA THR A 125 29.89 4.03 10.29
C THR A 125 30.26 5.02 11.39
N LEU A 126 29.80 4.80 12.63
CA LEU A 126 30.17 5.66 13.77
C LEU A 126 31.67 5.66 13.98
N GLN A 127 32.35 4.51 13.96
CA GLN A 127 33.80 4.42 14.08
C GLN A 127 34.51 5.23 12.99
N LYS A 128 34.08 5.06 11.71
CA LYS A 128 34.66 5.79 10.57
C LYS A 128 34.45 7.30 10.68
N LEU A 129 33.37 7.77 11.28
CA LEU A 129 33.07 9.18 11.49
C LEU A 129 33.92 9.73 12.64
N ALA A 130 34.08 8.99 13.73
CA ALA A 130 34.97 9.33 14.86
C ALA A 130 36.43 9.44 14.41
N ASP A 131 36.92 8.46 13.60
CA ASP A 131 38.29 8.46 13.07
C ASP A 131 38.61 9.71 12.20
N LYS A 132 37.56 10.29 11.59
CA LYS A 132 37.65 11.53 10.82
C LYS A 132 37.51 12.79 11.67
N GLY A 133 37.29 12.66 12.97
CA GLY A 133 37.19 13.76 13.93
C GLY A 133 35.84 14.48 13.92
N TYR A 134 34.78 13.90 13.33
CA TYR A 134 33.45 14.48 13.44
C TYR A 134 32.89 14.34 14.86
N LYS A 135 32.27 15.41 15.36
CA LYS A 135 31.77 15.48 16.75
C LYS A 135 30.25 15.57 16.85
N LEU A 136 29.56 15.99 15.81
CA LEU A 136 28.10 16.10 15.79
C LEU A 136 27.50 15.35 14.62
N ILE A 137 26.55 14.45 14.92
CA ILE A 137 25.72 13.82 13.95
C ILE A 137 24.26 14.24 14.23
N VAL A 138 23.57 14.70 13.19
CA VAL A 138 22.13 14.92 13.21
C VAL A 138 21.50 13.82 12.38
N THR A 139 20.70 12.95 12.99
CA THR A 139 19.96 11.94 12.23
C THR A 139 18.65 12.54 11.71
N VAL A 140 18.22 12.11 10.55
CA VAL A 140 16.90 12.43 9.99
C VAL A 140 16.24 11.16 9.52
N ASP A 141 14.98 10.95 9.89
CA ASP A 141 14.18 9.77 9.56
C ASP A 141 14.76 8.44 10.08
N ASN A 142 15.56 8.50 11.11
CA ASN A 142 16.10 7.33 11.81
C ASN A 142 16.72 7.71 13.15
N GLY A 143 17.00 6.71 13.98
CA GLY A 143 17.79 6.87 15.18
C GLY A 143 17.04 6.65 16.48
N ILE A 144 15.71 6.71 16.52
CA ILE A 144 14.91 6.54 17.75
C ILE A 144 15.09 5.15 18.39
N SER A 145 15.45 4.14 17.62
CA SER A 145 15.71 2.78 18.10
C SER A 145 17.19 2.45 18.26
N ALA A 146 18.10 3.39 17.98
CA ALA A 146 19.56 3.20 17.97
C ALA A 146 20.20 3.35 19.36
N ILE A 147 19.77 2.54 20.34
CA ILE A 147 20.19 2.66 21.74
C ILE A 147 21.67 2.30 21.92
N GLU A 148 22.10 1.14 21.38
CA GLU A 148 23.50 0.67 21.49
C GLU A 148 24.43 1.56 20.67
N GLU A 149 23.97 2.05 19.53
CA GLU A 149 24.73 2.97 18.68
C GLU A 149 24.89 4.34 19.33
N ALA A 150 23.90 4.82 20.05
CA ALA A 150 23.99 6.08 20.80
C ALA A 150 24.98 5.97 21.98
N ASP A 151 24.99 4.84 22.69
CA ASP A 151 26.02 4.59 23.74
C ASP A 151 27.40 4.55 23.12
N LEU A 152 27.62 3.90 22.00
CA LEU A 152 28.89 3.87 21.28
C LEU A 152 29.29 5.25 20.76
N ALA A 153 28.37 6.05 20.23
CA ALA A 153 28.64 7.40 19.77
C ALA A 153 29.21 8.25 20.93
N ALA A 154 28.61 8.17 22.14
CA ALA A 154 29.06 8.86 23.32
C ALA A 154 30.46 8.38 23.75
N GLU A 155 30.78 7.08 23.70
CA GLU A 155 32.12 6.53 23.97
C GLU A 155 33.17 7.04 22.97
N LEU A 156 32.77 7.23 21.71
CA LEU A 156 33.63 7.79 20.66
C LEU A 156 33.74 9.31 20.68
N GLY A 157 33.05 9.99 21.60
CA GLY A 157 33.04 11.44 21.71
C GLY A 157 32.23 12.14 20.60
N ILE A 158 31.25 11.46 20.05
CA ILE A 158 30.31 12.01 19.09
C ILE A 158 28.99 12.32 19.82
N GLU A 159 28.50 13.52 19.67
CA GLU A 159 27.18 13.92 20.14
C GLU A 159 26.14 13.69 19.06
N LEU A 160 24.95 13.23 19.48
CA LEU A 160 23.82 12.96 18.60
C LEU A 160 22.70 13.97 18.84
N VAL A 161 22.15 14.48 17.77
CA VAL A 161 20.80 15.07 17.69
C VAL A 161 19.96 14.13 16.83
N ILE A 162 18.98 13.49 17.43
CA ILE A 162 18.13 12.52 16.74
C ILE A 162 16.84 13.22 16.35
N THR A 163 16.49 13.18 15.03
CA THR A 163 15.18 13.53 14.53
C THR A 163 14.58 12.33 13.82
N ASP A 164 13.41 11.90 14.27
CA ASP A 164 12.76 10.68 13.80
C ASP A 164 11.23 10.82 13.91
N HIS A 165 10.51 9.87 13.36
CA HIS A 165 9.05 9.78 13.44
C HIS A 165 8.55 8.35 13.66
N HIS A 166 9.46 7.39 13.79
CA HIS A 166 9.13 6.00 14.06
C HIS A 166 8.71 5.80 15.52
N LEU A 167 8.01 4.69 15.80
CA LEU A 167 7.58 4.39 17.16
C LEU A 167 8.80 4.15 18.07
N PRO A 168 8.92 4.90 19.19
CA PRO A 168 10.00 4.70 20.15
C PRO A 168 9.92 3.33 20.82
N ALA A 169 11.09 2.80 21.21
CA ALA A 169 11.16 1.70 22.16
C ALA A 169 10.83 2.18 23.60
N GLN A 170 10.80 1.26 24.57
CA GLN A 170 10.56 1.63 25.97
C GLN A 170 11.63 2.58 26.54
N GLN A 171 12.84 2.52 26.00
CA GLN A 171 13.95 3.37 26.37
C GLN A 171 14.38 4.19 25.15
N LEU A 172 14.60 5.48 25.36
CA LEU A 172 15.14 6.37 24.33
C LEU A 172 16.67 6.28 24.26
N PRO A 173 17.27 6.48 23.06
CA PRO A 173 18.72 6.58 22.91
C PRO A 173 19.28 7.79 23.67
N LYS A 174 20.51 7.64 24.17
CA LYS A 174 21.23 8.76 24.85
C LYS A 174 21.78 9.73 23.81
N ALA A 175 21.10 10.85 23.66
CA ALA A 175 21.45 11.91 22.73
C ALA A 175 21.33 13.29 23.41
N VAL A 176 21.90 14.32 22.80
CA VAL A 176 21.75 15.72 23.27
C VAL A 176 20.26 16.12 23.13
N ALA A 177 19.63 15.72 22.03
CA ALA A 177 18.24 15.93 21.80
C ALA A 177 17.65 14.73 21.04
N VAL A 178 16.38 14.39 21.32
CA VAL A 178 15.60 13.38 20.61
C VAL A 178 14.28 14.01 20.22
N VAL A 179 14.18 14.47 18.99
CA VAL A 179 12.96 15.11 18.44
C VAL A 179 12.17 14.07 17.68
N ASP A 180 11.05 13.65 18.27
CA ASP A 180 10.15 12.69 17.66
C ASP A 180 8.72 12.93 18.18
N PRO A 181 7.76 13.21 17.28
CA PRO A 181 6.37 13.51 17.69
C PRO A 181 5.66 12.30 18.33
N LYS A 182 6.15 11.06 18.12
CA LYS A 182 5.55 9.84 18.68
C LYS A 182 6.08 9.45 20.04
N ARG A 183 6.97 10.24 20.63
CA ARG A 183 7.39 10.05 22.03
C ARG A 183 6.20 10.21 22.97
N GLU A 184 6.18 9.41 24.02
CA GLU A 184 5.12 9.45 25.04
C GLU A 184 5.05 10.81 25.77
N ASP A 185 6.21 11.46 25.97
CA ASP A 185 6.34 12.76 26.63
C ASP A 185 6.30 13.96 25.68
N ASP A 186 6.08 13.77 24.39
CA ASP A 186 5.87 14.83 23.41
C ASP A 186 4.45 15.36 23.46
N THR A 187 4.28 16.69 23.50
CA THR A 187 2.99 17.37 23.62
C THR A 187 2.58 18.13 22.37
N SER A 188 3.32 17.97 21.28
CA SER A 188 2.98 18.61 20.00
C SER A 188 1.56 18.17 19.54
N PRO A 189 0.80 19.06 18.91
CA PRO A 189 -0.59 18.77 18.56
C PRO A 189 -0.73 17.78 17.40
N PHE A 190 0.30 17.62 16.57
CA PHE A 190 0.29 16.73 15.40
C PHE A 190 1.40 15.68 15.48
N LYS A 191 1.02 14.39 15.43
CA LYS A 191 1.90 13.25 15.68
C LYS A 191 2.34 12.50 14.42
N ASP A 192 1.71 12.77 13.29
CA ASP A 192 1.86 11.99 12.08
C ASP A 192 2.75 12.69 11.03
N LEU A 193 3.76 13.46 11.47
CA LEU A 193 4.81 13.94 10.58
C LEU A 193 5.67 12.75 10.13
N CYS A 194 6.18 12.79 8.89
CA CYS A 194 7.26 11.93 8.41
C CYS A 194 8.63 12.52 8.76
N GLY A 195 9.72 11.81 8.46
CA GLY A 195 11.09 12.28 8.68
C GLY A 195 11.38 13.62 7.99
N ALA A 196 10.91 13.80 6.73
CA ALA A 196 11.03 15.09 6.02
C ALA A 196 10.19 16.19 6.68
N GLY A 197 9.02 15.85 7.24
CA GLY A 197 8.21 16.79 8.01
C GLY A 197 8.87 17.24 9.31
N VAL A 198 9.52 16.32 10.02
CA VAL A 198 10.29 16.66 11.23
C VAL A 198 11.53 17.51 10.88
N ALA A 199 12.24 17.17 9.80
CA ALA A 199 13.36 17.97 9.31
C ALA A 199 12.91 19.39 8.89
N PHE A 200 11.76 19.50 8.23
CA PHE A 200 11.14 20.79 7.91
C PHE A 200 10.86 21.64 9.16
N LYS A 201 10.29 21.04 10.20
CA LYS A 201 10.07 21.72 11.51
C LYS A 201 11.38 22.14 12.17
N LEU A 202 12.42 21.29 12.10
CA LEU A 202 13.74 21.66 12.63
C LEU A 202 14.33 22.86 11.87
N CYS A 203 14.18 22.92 10.56
CA CYS A 203 14.62 24.08 9.77
C CYS A 203 13.86 25.36 10.15
N ALA A 204 12.54 25.28 10.35
CA ALA A 204 11.75 26.42 10.80
C ALA A 204 12.20 26.93 12.19
N ALA A 205 12.54 26.02 13.10
CA ALA A 205 13.08 26.38 14.40
C ALA A 205 14.51 27.01 14.33
N LEU A 206 15.36 26.49 13.44
CA LEU A 206 16.75 27.01 13.24
C LEU A 206 16.74 28.38 12.59
N GLU A 207 15.85 28.65 11.64
CA GLU A 207 15.72 29.96 10.99
C GLU A 207 14.96 30.98 11.85
N GLY A 208 14.29 30.51 12.92
CA GLY A 208 13.50 31.37 13.82
C GLY A 208 12.25 31.95 13.16
N CYS A 209 11.63 31.19 12.26
CA CYS A 209 10.40 31.59 11.59
C CYS A 209 9.25 31.80 12.59
N GLU A 210 8.55 32.94 12.51
CA GLU A 210 7.35 33.17 13.31
C GLU A 210 6.21 32.26 12.84
N ASP A 211 6.08 32.06 11.52
CA ASP A 211 5.17 31.10 10.89
C ASP A 211 5.98 30.07 10.11
N PRO A 212 5.96 28.79 10.50
CA PRO A 212 6.64 27.72 9.75
C PRO A 212 6.20 27.61 8.28
N ALA A 213 5.02 28.12 7.92
CA ALA A 213 4.54 28.13 6.53
C ALA A 213 5.42 28.96 5.57
N GLU A 214 6.24 29.88 6.09
CA GLU A 214 7.21 30.63 5.28
C GLU A 214 8.23 29.70 4.59
N LEU A 215 8.51 28.53 5.16
CA LEU A 215 9.42 27.55 4.57
C LEU A 215 8.75 26.59 3.57
N LEU A 216 7.45 26.72 3.32
CA LEU A 216 6.80 25.90 2.31
C LEU A 216 7.24 26.27 0.88
N GLU A 217 7.62 27.53 0.64
CA GLU A 217 8.16 27.92 -0.66
C GLU A 217 9.50 27.21 -0.96
N PRO A 218 10.53 27.26 -0.09
CA PRO A 218 11.81 26.62 -0.38
C PRO A 218 11.81 25.10 -0.18
N PHE A 219 11.02 24.54 0.74
CA PHE A 219 11.13 23.14 1.14
C PHE A 219 9.84 22.33 1.01
N GLY A 220 8.69 22.95 0.73
CA GLY A 220 7.41 22.30 0.71
C GLY A 220 7.34 21.14 -0.28
N GLU A 221 7.94 21.27 -1.47
CA GLU A 221 7.97 20.19 -2.46
C GLU A 221 8.76 18.96 -1.98
N LEU A 222 9.87 19.14 -1.25
CA LEU A 222 10.65 18.05 -0.68
C LEU A 222 9.91 17.39 0.49
N ALA A 223 9.30 18.21 1.37
CA ALA A 223 8.51 17.74 2.50
C ALA A 223 7.27 16.95 2.01
N ALA A 224 6.62 17.41 0.92
CA ALA A 224 5.52 16.68 0.29
C ALA A 224 5.96 15.35 -0.33
N LEU A 225 7.13 15.30 -0.97
CA LEU A 225 7.70 14.06 -1.51
C LEU A 225 7.88 13.01 -0.41
N GLY A 226 8.52 13.38 0.72
CA GLY A 226 8.70 12.48 1.86
C GLY A 226 7.36 12.04 2.44
N THR A 227 6.46 12.98 2.75
CA THR A 227 5.14 12.71 3.35
C THR A 227 4.29 11.75 2.51
N ILE A 228 4.28 11.92 1.18
CA ILE A 228 3.52 11.04 0.28
C ILE A 228 4.20 9.68 0.14
N ALA A 229 5.53 9.66 0.01
CA ALA A 229 6.27 8.43 -0.22
C ALA A 229 6.26 7.49 0.98
N ASP A 230 6.26 8.04 2.21
CA ASP A 230 6.13 7.27 3.46
C ASP A 230 4.66 6.96 3.83
N VAL A 231 3.73 7.29 2.92
CA VAL A 231 2.29 6.96 3.07
C VAL A 231 1.67 7.54 4.34
N MET A 232 2.17 8.71 4.78
CA MET A 232 1.64 9.39 5.96
C MET A 232 0.19 9.87 5.75
N PRO A 233 -0.62 9.98 6.81
CA PRO A 233 -1.98 10.48 6.70
C PRO A 233 -2.01 11.92 6.17
N LEU A 234 -2.71 12.17 5.06
CA LEU A 234 -2.87 13.48 4.43
C LEU A 234 -3.97 14.30 5.11
N VAL A 235 -3.81 14.50 6.41
CA VAL A 235 -4.70 15.26 7.30
C VAL A 235 -3.88 16.24 8.14
N GLY A 236 -4.54 17.23 8.78
CA GLY A 236 -3.84 18.20 9.62
C GLY A 236 -2.68 18.86 8.89
N GLU A 237 -1.54 19.00 9.55
CA GLU A 237 -0.35 19.68 8.99
C GLU A 237 0.17 19.01 7.71
N ASN A 238 0.10 17.68 7.61
CA ASN A 238 0.51 16.96 6.40
C ASN A 238 -0.34 17.35 5.18
N ARG A 239 -1.63 17.68 5.38
CA ARG A 239 -2.48 18.15 4.29
C ARG A 239 -1.97 19.48 3.74
N THR A 240 -1.62 20.44 4.61
CA THR A 240 -1.06 21.72 4.24
C THR A 240 0.28 21.56 3.53
N ILE A 241 1.22 20.81 4.13
CA ILE A 241 2.54 20.55 3.55
C ILE A 241 2.40 19.94 2.15
N VAL A 242 1.53 18.94 2.00
CA VAL A 242 1.37 18.24 0.72
C VAL A 242 0.64 19.12 -0.31
N LYS A 243 -0.38 19.87 0.08
CA LYS A 243 -1.13 20.73 -0.85
C LYS A 243 -0.25 21.84 -1.42
N GLU A 244 0.46 22.56 -0.55
CA GLU A 244 1.37 23.63 -0.94
C GLU A 244 2.61 23.06 -1.66
N GLY A 245 3.18 21.97 -1.16
CA GLY A 245 4.32 21.33 -1.81
C GLY A 245 4.00 20.76 -3.21
N LEU A 246 2.79 20.25 -3.46
CA LEU A 246 2.37 19.84 -4.80
C LEU A 246 2.16 21.05 -5.73
N ALA A 247 1.67 22.18 -5.20
CA ALA A 247 1.55 23.41 -5.96
C ALA A 247 2.93 23.94 -6.38
N THR A 248 3.90 23.96 -5.46
CA THR A 248 5.28 24.33 -5.75
C THR A 248 5.92 23.33 -6.75
N LEU A 249 5.71 22.03 -6.55
CA LEU A 249 6.25 20.98 -7.43
C LEU A 249 5.70 21.04 -8.86
N GLN A 250 4.47 21.56 -9.04
CA GLN A 250 3.87 21.77 -10.37
C GLN A 250 4.72 22.68 -11.25
N ASP A 251 5.28 23.74 -10.66
CA ASP A 251 6.09 24.76 -11.34
C ASP A 251 7.49 24.84 -10.71
N THR A 252 8.02 23.69 -10.30
CA THR A 252 9.29 23.60 -9.56
C THR A 252 10.45 24.28 -10.30
N LEU A 253 11.28 25.01 -9.56
CA LEU A 253 12.52 25.60 -10.07
C LEU A 253 13.74 24.70 -9.83
N ARG A 254 13.58 23.54 -9.16
CA ARG A 254 14.68 22.59 -8.92
C ARG A 254 14.97 21.79 -10.16
N PRO A 255 16.17 21.92 -10.79
CA PRO A 255 16.52 21.19 -12.01
C PRO A 255 16.35 19.67 -11.85
N GLY A 256 16.64 19.12 -10.65
CA GLY A 256 16.48 17.70 -10.37
C GLY A 256 15.03 17.23 -10.44
N LEU A 257 14.08 17.98 -9.89
CA LEU A 257 12.66 17.64 -9.90
C LEU A 257 12.02 17.88 -11.28
N GLN A 258 12.43 18.93 -11.99
CA GLN A 258 12.03 19.16 -13.38
C GLN A 258 12.42 17.98 -14.27
N ALA A 259 13.71 17.59 -14.22
CA ALA A 259 14.21 16.45 -15.00
C ALA A 259 13.51 15.12 -14.62
N LEU A 260 13.17 14.94 -13.35
CA LEU A 260 12.44 13.76 -12.89
C LEU A 260 11.01 13.72 -13.42
N LEU A 261 10.28 14.84 -13.39
CA LEU A 261 8.93 14.98 -13.94
C LEU A 261 8.92 14.75 -15.44
N GLU A 262 9.86 15.33 -16.18
CA GLU A 262 10.00 15.12 -17.63
C GLU A 262 10.28 13.66 -17.97
N ASN A 263 11.26 13.06 -17.31
CA ASN A 263 11.64 11.68 -17.55
C ASN A 263 10.54 10.68 -17.17
N ALA A 264 9.73 11.02 -16.16
CA ALA A 264 8.56 10.24 -15.75
C ALA A 264 7.33 10.46 -16.66
N GLY A 265 7.38 11.42 -17.61
CA GLY A 265 6.29 11.70 -18.55
C GLY A 265 5.15 12.54 -17.96
N TYR A 266 5.43 13.33 -16.93
CA TYR A 266 4.45 14.22 -16.28
C TYR A 266 4.65 15.70 -16.62
N ALA A 267 5.65 16.07 -17.42
CA ALA A 267 5.84 17.45 -17.86
C ALA A 267 4.57 18.02 -18.51
N GLY A 268 4.14 19.20 -18.05
CA GLY A 268 2.93 19.89 -18.53
C GLY A 268 1.61 19.21 -18.13
N ARG A 269 1.62 18.26 -17.21
CA ARG A 269 0.42 17.64 -16.63
C ARG A 269 0.22 18.11 -15.19
N PRO A 270 -1.02 18.07 -14.67
CA PRO A 270 -1.26 18.34 -13.25
C PRO A 270 -0.46 17.37 -12.37
N VAL A 271 0.27 17.91 -11.41
CA VAL A 271 1.02 17.12 -10.41
C VAL A 271 0.12 16.87 -9.20
N THR A 272 -0.07 15.61 -8.87
CA THR A 272 -0.93 15.16 -7.77
C THR A 272 -0.16 14.24 -6.83
N ALA A 273 -0.74 13.90 -5.68
CA ALA A 273 -0.16 12.88 -4.80
C ALA A 273 0.01 11.53 -5.51
N GLU A 274 -0.88 11.19 -6.46
CA GLU A 274 -0.74 10.00 -7.31
C GLU A 274 0.50 10.09 -8.23
N THR A 275 0.78 11.27 -8.80
CA THR A 275 2.00 11.52 -9.58
C THR A 275 3.24 11.23 -8.75
N VAL A 276 3.27 11.67 -7.49
CA VAL A 276 4.38 11.38 -6.59
C VAL A 276 4.44 9.89 -6.25
N SER A 277 3.34 9.30 -5.79
CA SER A 277 3.29 7.90 -5.33
C SER A 277 3.67 6.89 -6.40
N TYR A 278 3.25 7.08 -7.65
CA TYR A 278 3.44 6.12 -8.74
C TYR A 278 4.44 6.56 -9.80
N GLY A 279 4.70 7.85 -9.91
CA GLY A 279 5.64 8.42 -10.87
C GLY A 279 7.03 8.69 -10.31
N LEU A 280 7.12 9.51 -9.26
CA LEU A 280 8.39 10.05 -8.77
C LEU A 280 9.01 9.17 -7.68
N ALA A 281 8.27 8.88 -6.61
CA ALA A 281 8.76 8.11 -5.47
C ALA A 281 9.32 6.72 -5.84
N PRO A 282 8.72 5.94 -6.77
CA PRO A 282 9.28 4.66 -7.16
C PRO A 282 10.67 4.77 -7.83
N ARG A 283 10.94 5.86 -8.58
CA ARG A 283 12.23 6.12 -9.21
C ARG A 283 13.29 6.48 -8.19
N LEU A 284 12.97 7.36 -7.25
CA LEU A 284 13.86 7.73 -6.15
C LEU A 284 14.15 6.53 -5.24
N ASN A 285 13.11 5.79 -4.82
CA ASN A 285 13.24 4.60 -4.00
C ASN A 285 14.01 3.46 -4.66
N ALA A 286 14.01 3.38 -5.99
CA ALA A 286 14.75 2.35 -6.72
C ALA A 286 16.26 2.45 -6.47
N ALA A 287 16.79 3.66 -6.29
CA ALA A 287 18.20 3.85 -5.95
C ALA A 287 18.57 3.13 -4.64
N GLY A 288 17.82 3.36 -3.56
CA GLY A 288 18.05 2.69 -2.26
C GLY A 288 17.80 1.18 -2.27
N ARG A 289 17.07 0.65 -3.27
CA ARG A 289 16.78 -0.78 -3.40
C ARG A 289 17.80 -1.54 -4.24
N MET A 290 18.33 -0.94 -5.30
CA MET A 290 19.13 -1.59 -6.35
C MET A 290 20.54 -1.03 -6.49
N ASP A 291 20.82 0.16 -5.93
CA ASP A 291 22.09 0.88 -6.04
C ASP A 291 22.36 1.60 -4.71
N THR A 292 22.64 2.88 -4.73
CA THR A 292 22.83 3.73 -3.56
C THR A 292 21.85 4.92 -3.55
N ALA A 293 21.22 5.18 -2.42
CA ALA A 293 20.32 6.32 -2.22
C ALA A 293 21.01 7.68 -2.45
N ALA A 294 22.34 7.72 -2.41
CA ALA A 294 23.11 8.93 -2.71
C ALA A 294 22.84 9.49 -4.13
N VAL A 295 22.42 8.63 -5.08
CA VAL A 295 22.04 9.08 -6.44
C VAL A 295 20.75 9.91 -6.38
N ALA A 296 19.77 9.50 -5.57
CA ALA A 296 18.53 10.25 -5.37
C ALA A 296 18.80 11.58 -4.66
N LEU A 297 19.59 11.57 -3.59
CA LEU A 297 20.00 12.81 -2.90
C LEU A 297 20.72 13.78 -3.85
N LYS A 298 21.64 13.26 -4.68
CA LYS A 298 22.35 14.06 -5.67
C LYS A 298 21.40 14.69 -6.70
N LEU A 299 20.30 14.01 -7.07
CA LEU A 299 19.29 14.60 -7.94
C LEU A 299 18.58 15.76 -7.26
N LEU A 300 18.08 15.55 -6.02
CA LEU A 300 17.34 16.59 -5.29
C LEU A 300 18.15 17.87 -5.03
N LEU A 301 19.46 17.72 -4.84
CA LEU A 301 20.40 18.83 -4.60
C LEU A 301 21.10 19.33 -5.88
N CYS A 302 20.68 18.88 -7.06
CA CYS A 302 21.36 19.23 -8.32
C CYS A 302 20.91 20.61 -8.80
N GLU A 303 21.85 21.52 -9.01
CA GLU A 303 21.60 22.88 -9.51
C GLU A 303 21.82 23.00 -11.03
N ASN A 304 22.40 21.98 -11.68
CA ASN A 304 22.73 21.99 -13.10
C ASN A 304 21.75 21.10 -13.89
N GLU A 305 21.06 21.68 -14.87
CA GLU A 305 20.03 21.02 -15.68
C GLU A 305 20.55 19.79 -16.44
N GLU A 306 21.73 19.88 -17.08
CA GLU A 306 22.31 18.78 -17.86
C GLU A 306 22.67 17.59 -16.95
N GLN A 307 23.26 17.87 -15.77
CA GLN A 307 23.56 16.83 -14.80
C GLN A 307 22.27 16.22 -14.23
N ALA A 308 21.26 17.04 -13.93
CA ALA A 308 19.96 16.59 -13.46
C ALA A 308 19.29 15.64 -14.44
N ALA A 309 19.27 15.99 -15.73
CA ALA A 309 18.74 15.14 -16.80
C ALA A 309 19.44 13.77 -16.84
N GLY A 310 20.77 13.75 -16.75
CA GLY A 310 21.55 12.51 -16.70
C GLY A 310 21.26 11.64 -15.48
N ILE A 311 21.11 12.26 -14.30
CA ILE A 311 20.79 11.53 -13.05
C ILE A 311 19.35 11.01 -13.09
N ALA A 312 18.38 11.79 -13.57
CA ALA A 312 16.98 11.38 -13.69
C ALA A 312 16.82 10.19 -14.67
N ALA A 313 17.54 10.20 -15.80
CA ALA A 313 17.57 9.07 -16.72
C ALA A 313 18.11 7.81 -16.04
N ARG A 314 19.23 7.91 -15.31
CA ARG A 314 19.80 6.79 -14.54
C ARG A 314 18.80 6.23 -13.51
N LEU A 315 18.11 7.07 -12.75
CA LEU A 315 17.09 6.62 -11.80
C LEU A 315 15.93 5.88 -12.47
N SER A 316 15.54 6.31 -13.67
CA SER A 316 14.51 5.62 -14.44
C SER A 316 14.98 4.27 -14.96
N GLU A 317 16.25 4.13 -15.35
CA GLU A 317 16.86 2.84 -15.73
C GLU A 317 16.92 1.89 -14.54
N ILE A 318 17.35 2.37 -13.37
CA ILE A 318 17.35 1.59 -12.12
C ILE A 318 15.93 1.14 -11.77
N ASN A 319 14.94 2.02 -11.86
CA ASN A 319 13.55 1.67 -11.61
C ASN A 319 13.00 0.65 -12.61
N THR A 320 13.38 0.75 -13.89
CA THR A 320 13.03 -0.25 -14.91
C THR A 320 13.62 -1.62 -14.57
N SER A 321 14.88 -1.67 -14.16
CA SER A 321 15.55 -2.90 -13.73
C SER A 321 14.87 -3.51 -12.50
N ARG A 322 14.46 -2.66 -11.53
CA ARG A 322 13.67 -3.08 -10.36
C ARG A 322 12.33 -3.68 -10.78
N GLN A 323 11.59 -3.05 -11.70
CA GLN A 323 10.31 -3.55 -12.20
C GLN A 323 10.46 -4.89 -12.92
N GLN A 324 11.53 -5.07 -13.70
CA GLN A 324 11.84 -6.35 -14.35
C GLN A 324 12.12 -7.45 -13.33
N ALA A 325 12.95 -7.15 -12.31
CA ALA A 325 13.20 -8.10 -11.22
C ALA A 325 11.92 -8.45 -10.45
N GLU A 326 11.06 -7.47 -10.17
CA GLU A 326 9.76 -7.67 -9.54
C GLU A 326 8.87 -8.62 -10.35
N GLN A 327 8.75 -8.39 -11.67
CA GLN A 327 7.95 -9.23 -12.55
C GLN A 327 8.49 -10.66 -12.62
N GLN A 328 9.80 -10.83 -12.70
CA GLN A 328 10.44 -12.16 -12.70
C GLN A 328 10.21 -12.91 -11.42
N ILE A 329 10.43 -12.26 -10.26
CA ILE A 329 10.22 -12.88 -8.94
C ILE A 329 8.73 -13.20 -8.73
N ALA A 330 7.83 -12.30 -9.09
CA ALA A 330 6.39 -12.52 -8.98
C ALA A 330 5.93 -13.68 -9.86
N ALA A 331 6.41 -13.79 -11.10
CA ALA A 331 6.12 -14.90 -11.99
C ALA A 331 6.61 -16.23 -11.43
N ALA A 332 7.87 -16.29 -10.94
CA ALA A 332 8.44 -17.49 -10.33
C ALA A 332 7.70 -17.90 -9.05
N ALA A 333 7.28 -16.94 -8.21
CA ALA A 333 6.48 -17.21 -7.03
C ALA A 333 5.10 -17.78 -7.38
N LEU A 334 4.44 -17.21 -8.39
CA LEU A 334 3.14 -17.70 -8.89
C LEU A 334 3.24 -19.08 -9.51
N GLU A 335 4.31 -19.38 -10.24
CA GLU A 335 4.57 -20.70 -10.78
C GLU A 335 4.70 -21.76 -9.68
N LYS A 336 5.46 -21.47 -8.61
CA LYS A 336 5.58 -22.34 -7.44
C LYS A 336 4.24 -22.59 -6.73
N LEU A 337 3.41 -21.54 -6.61
CA LEU A 337 2.07 -21.66 -6.04
C LEU A 337 1.12 -22.45 -6.95
N SER A 338 1.27 -22.33 -8.27
CA SER A 338 0.48 -23.08 -9.24
C SER A 338 0.86 -24.57 -9.29
N ALA A 339 2.15 -24.88 -9.06
CA ALA A 339 2.63 -26.26 -8.99
C ALA A 339 2.15 -27.00 -7.72
N ASP A 340 1.85 -26.27 -6.65
CA ASP A 340 1.29 -26.81 -5.39
C ASP A 340 0.10 -25.94 -4.95
N PRO A 341 -1.09 -26.15 -5.52
CA PRO A 341 -2.27 -25.33 -5.23
C PRO A 341 -2.70 -25.32 -3.75
N ALA A 342 -2.31 -26.34 -2.96
CA ALA A 342 -2.59 -26.38 -1.54
C ALA A 342 -1.92 -25.21 -0.79
N ARG A 343 -0.81 -24.69 -1.29
CA ARG A 343 -0.11 -23.54 -0.71
C ARG A 343 -0.92 -22.23 -0.74
N VAL A 344 -1.82 -22.10 -1.70
CA VAL A 344 -2.70 -20.93 -1.79
C VAL A 344 -3.74 -20.92 -0.66
N LEU A 345 -4.00 -22.11 -0.08
CA LEU A 345 -4.90 -22.30 1.05
C LEU A 345 -4.20 -22.11 2.41
N ASP A 346 -2.86 -22.03 2.44
CA ASP A 346 -2.11 -21.70 3.66
C ASP A 346 -2.61 -20.38 4.26
N ARG A 347 -2.65 -20.28 5.58
CA ARG A 347 -3.03 -19.06 6.29
C ARG A 347 -2.02 -17.94 6.06
N VAL A 348 -0.74 -18.33 6.00
CA VAL A 348 0.38 -17.47 5.65
C VAL A 348 1.08 -18.09 4.44
N ILE A 349 1.05 -17.42 3.32
CA ILE A 349 1.74 -17.85 2.09
C ILE A 349 3.24 -17.64 2.31
N VAL A 350 4.03 -18.71 2.27
CA VAL A 350 5.49 -18.65 2.36
C VAL A 350 6.08 -19.21 1.07
N VAL A 351 6.79 -18.36 0.31
CA VAL A 351 7.49 -18.78 -0.91
C VAL A 351 8.96 -18.38 -0.83
N SER A 352 9.84 -19.22 -1.36
CA SER A 352 11.27 -18.97 -1.41
C SER A 352 11.84 -19.23 -2.79
N GLY A 353 12.93 -18.53 -3.11
CA GLY A 353 13.68 -18.75 -4.35
C GLY A 353 15.11 -18.27 -4.24
N GLU A 354 15.99 -18.95 -4.95
CA GLU A 354 17.42 -18.67 -4.98
C GLU A 354 17.69 -17.40 -5.83
N GLY A 355 18.56 -16.53 -5.32
CA GLY A 355 19.03 -15.33 -6.03
C GLY A 355 17.97 -14.25 -6.24
N TRP A 356 16.84 -14.30 -5.56
CA TRP A 356 15.84 -13.23 -5.62
C TRP A 356 16.38 -11.96 -4.95
N HIS A 357 16.25 -10.83 -5.62
CA HIS A 357 16.83 -9.59 -5.12
C HIS A 357 16.19 -9.14 -3.79
N PRO A 358 16.95 -9.02 -2.67
CA PRO A 358 16.39 -8.70 -1.34
C PRO A 358 15.66 -7.35 -1.26
N GLY A 359 16.05 -6.39 -2.10
CA GLY A 359 15.38 -5.08 -2.21
C GLY A 359 13.99 -5.14 -2.85
N VAL A 360 13.63 -6.25 -3.51
CA VAL A 360 12.39 -6.38 -4.31
C VAL A 360 11.39 -7.35 -3.69
N ILE A 361 11.84 -8.37 -2.93
CA ILE A 361 10.94 -9.40 -2.36
C ILE A 361 9.80 -8.83 -1.52
N GLY A 362 9.99 -7.68 -0.86
CA GLY A 362 8.93 -7.02 -0.08
C GLY A 362 7.79 -6.49 -0.96
N ILE A 363 8.09 -6.05 -2.19
CA ILE A 363 7.07 -5.60 -3.15
C ILE A 363 6.29 -6.81 -3.64
N VAL A 364 6.97 -7.91 -3.95
CA VAL A 364 6.32 -9.17 -4.36
C VAL A 364 5.45 -9.74 -3.24
N ALA A 365 5.88 -9.63 -1.97
CA ALA A 365 5.05 -10.03 -0.83
C ALA A 365 3.73 -9.23 -0.76
N THR A 366 3.78 -7.91 -1.06
CA THR A 366 2.57 -7.09 -1.18
C THR A 366 1.67 -7.57 -2.31
N CYS A 367 2.21 -7.81 -3.51
CA CYS A 367 1.44 -8.31 -4.65
C CYS A 367 0.75 -9.65 -4.34
N LEU A 368 1.43 -10.58 -3.66
CA LEU A 368 0.84 -11.86 -3.27
C LEU A 368 -0.25 -11.67 -2.20
N MET A 369 -0.01 -10.81 -1.21
CA MET A 369 -0.99 -10.48 -0.17
C MET A 369 -2.28 -9.89 -0.78
N GLU A 370 -2.15 -8.95 -1.70
CA GLU A 370 -3.30 -8.33 -2.38
C GLU A 370 -4.05 -9.34 -3.25
N LYS A 371 -3.31 -10.16 -4.00
CA LYS A 371 -3.90 -11.17 -4.89
C LYS A 371 -4.68 -12.24 -4.13
N TYR A 372 -4.14 -12.73 -3.02
CA TYR A 372 -4.71 -13.86 -2.29
C TYR A 372 -5.48 -13.45 -1.02
N GLY A 373 -5.38 -12.19 -0.59
CA GLY A 373 -6.01 -11.69 0.65
C GLY A 373 -5.43 -12.30 1.92
N ARG A 374 -4.18 -12.79 1.86
CA ARG A 374 -3.52 -13.54 2.93
C ARG A 374 -2.16 -12.96 3.26
N PRO A 375 -1.70 -13.02 4.52
CA PRO A 375 -0.33 -12.68 4.84
C PRO A 375 0.62 -13.47 3.93
N SER A 376 1.64 -12.80 3.40
CA SER A 376 2.56 -13.38 2.44
C SER A 376 4.00 -13.05 2.80
N ILE A 377 4.86 -14.05 2.83
CA ILE A 377 6.29 -13.96 3.11
C ILE A 377 7.06 -14.47 1.89
N VAL A 378 7.92 -13.65 1.34
CA VAL A 378 8.80 -13.99 0.22
C VAL A 378 10.23 -14.01 0.72
N ILE A 379 10.94 -15.13 0.49
CA ILE A 379 12.29 -15.38 1.00
C ILE A 379 13.24 -15.54 -0.18
N SER A 380 14.31 -14.75 -0.21
CA SER A 380 15.45 -14.95 -1.09
C SER A 380 16.47 -15.83 -0.40
N THR A 381 16.93 -16.91 -1.04
CA THR A 381 17.97 -17.78 -0.50
C THR A 381 19.28 -17.59 -1.24
N GLU A 382 20.38 -17.53 -0.48
CA GLU A 382 21.73 -17.44 -0.99
C GLU A 382 22.71 -18.02 0.03
N ASN A 383 23.64 -18.87 -0.41
CA ASN A 383 24.70 -19.47 0.43
C ASN A 383 24.17 -20.18 1.71
N GLY A 384 22.97 -20.80 1.65
CA GLY A 384 22.38 -21.52 2.79
C GLY A 384 21.63 -20.61 3.79
N GLU A 385 21.56 -19.31 3.55
CA GLU A 385 20.80 -18.33 4.34
C GLU A 385 19.63 -17.79 3.53
N GLY A 386 18.48 -17.60 4.17
CA GLY A 386 17.29 -16.98 3.61
C GLY A 386 17.02 -15.60 4.22
N ARG A 387 16.83 -14.59 3.39
CA ARG A 387 16.34 -13.26 3.81
C ARG A 387 14.91 -13.09 3.35
N GLY A 388 13.98 -12.91 4.28
CA GLY A 388 12.56 -12.82 4.01
C GLY A 388 11.98 -11.45 4.27
N SER A 389 10.97 -11.09 3.47
CA SER A 389 10.13 -9.92 3.71
C SER A 389 8.66 -10.36 3.68
N GLY A 390 7.91 -9.98 4.71
CA GLY A 390 6.50 -10.31 4.87
C GLY A 390 5.60 -9.09 4.82
N ARG A 391 4.38 -9.30 4.33
CA ARG A 391 3.28 -8.33 4.34
C ARG A 391 2.01 -9.01 4.80
N ALA A 392 1.19 -8.28 5.54
CA ALA A 392 -0.05 -8.80 6.08
C ALA A 392 -1.18 -7.76 6.01
N PRO A 393 -2.44 -8.20 5.82
CA PRO A 393 -3.60 -7.34 5.97
C PRO A 393 -3.74 -6.88 7.42
N THR A 394 -4.43 -5.76 7.65
CA THR A 394 -4.64 -5.16 8.98
C THR A 394 -5.34 -6.09 9.99
N SER A 395 -6.01 -7.14 9.49
CA SER A 395 -6.67 -8.15 10.31
C SER A 395 -5.71 -9.22 10.88
N PHE A 396 -4.40 -9.17 10.54
CA PHE A 396 -3.40 -10.15 10.95
C PHE A 396 -2.18 -9.48 11.57
N ASN A 397 -1.66 -10.02 12.68
CA ASN A 397 -0.44 -9.51 13.31
C ASN A 397 0.79 -10.36 12.91
N LEU A 398 1.50 -9.90 11.89
CA LEU A 398 2.68 -10.60 11.37
C LEU A 398 3.82 -10.65 12.38
N HIS A 399 4.04 -9.59 13.16
CA HIS A 399 5.08 -9.57 14.19
C HIS A 399 4.83 -10.64 15.26
N ALA A 400 3.60 -10.76 15.75
CA ALA A 400 3.24 -11.81 16.72
C ALA A 400 3.46 -13.23 16.14
N ALA A 401 3.13 -13.42 14.84
CA ALA A 401 3.39 -14.68 14.15
C ALA A 401 4.88 -15.03 14.09
N LEU A 402 5.74 -14.04 13.82
CA LEU A 402 7.20 -14.25 13.81
C LEU A 402 7.76 -14.51 15.22
N CYS A 403 7.26 -13.81 16.25
CA CYS A 403 7.61 -14.07 17.64
C CYS A 403 7.32 -15.52 18.03
N ALA A 404 6.18 -16.08 17.62
CA ALA A 404 5.84 -17.48 17.87
C ALA A 404 6.79 -18.48 17.16
N CYS A 405 7.43 -18.05 16.07
CA CYS A 405 8.38 -18.83 15.29
C CYS A 405 9.84 -18.50 15.59
N ALA A 406 10.14 -17.66 16.60
CA ALA A 406 11.48 -17.17 16.94
C ALA A 406 12.57 -18.26 16.99
N PRO A 407 12.32 -19.49 17.54
CA PRO A 407 13.36 -20.54 17.60
C PRO A 407 13.86 -21.03 16.23
N LEU A 408 13.13 -20.76 15.16
CA LEU A 408 13.48 -21.15 13.78
C LEU A 408 14.18 -20.02 13.01
N LEU A 409 14.21 -18.80 13.57
CA LEU A 409 14.71 -17.61 12.91
C LEU A 409 16.06 -17.21 13.49
N LEU A 410 16.98 -16.75 12.64
CA LEU A 410 18.24 -16.15 13.05
C LEU A 410 18.04 -14.71 13.54
N ARG A 411 17.20 -13.95 12.81
CA ARG A 411 16.82 -12.57 13.13
C ARG A 411 15.42 -12.28 12.58
N PHE A 412 14.69 -11.44 13.25
CA PHE A 412 13.42 -10.89 12.71
C PHE A 412 13.10 -9.57 13.37
N GLY A 413 12.23 -8.78 12.71
CA GLY A 413 11.75 -7.50 13.23
C GLY A 413 10.71 -6.89 12.31
N GLY A 414 10.00 -5.88 12.80
CA GLY A 414 8.97 -5.16 12.07
C GLY A 414 7.71 -4.95 12.88
N HIS A 415 6.60 -4.72 12.19
CA HIS A 415 5.30 -4.38 12.76
C HIS A 415 4.21 -5.38 12.36
N SER A 416 2.98 -5.13 12.77
CA SER A 416 1.84 -6.02 12.47
C SER A 416 1.60 -6.22 10.97
N ALA A 417 1.81 -5.19 10.14
CA ALA A 417 1.53 -5.24 8.69
C ALA A 417 2.74 -5.61 7.83
N ALA A 418 3.97 -5.36 8.30
CA ALA A 418 5.20 -5.58 7.55
C ALA A 418 6.34 -6.00 8.47
N ALA A 419 7.09 -7.05 8.07
CA ALA A 419 8.21 -7.54 8.85
C ALA A 419 9.29 -8.14 7.94
N GLY A 420 10.53 -8.15 8.46
CA GLY A 420 11.68 -8.82 7.86
C GLY A 420 12.15 -9.99 8.71
N LEU A 421 12.80 -10.97 8.09
CA LEU A 421 13.41 -12.10 8.80
C LEU A 421 14.67 -12.59 8.10
N THR A 422 15.50 -13.28 8.89
CA THR A 422 16.63 -14.08 8.40
C THR A 422 16.50 -15.49 8.96
N ILE A 423 16.74 -16.50 8.12
CA ILE A 423 16.51 -17.90 8.45
C ILE A 423 17.54 -18.79 7.74
N GLU A 424 17.92 -19.91 8.32
CA GLU A 424 18.67 -20.94 7.61
C GLU A 424 17.78 -21.59 6.55
N GLU A 425 18.30 -21.76 5.32
CA GLU A 425 17.51 -22.25 4.18
C GLU A 425 16.84 -23.60 4.48
N GLU A 426 17.52 -24.52 5.15
CA GLU A 426 16.99 -25.82 5.52
C GLU A 426 15.80 -25.76 6.49
N LYS A 427 15.65 -24.65 7.24
CA LYS A 427 14.55 -24.44 8.19
C LYS A 427 13.29 -23.83 7.57
N ILE A 428 13.32 -23.39 6.31
CA ILE A 428 12.17 -22.73 5.67
C ILE A 428 10.93 -23.62 5.67
N GLY A 429 11.08 -24.92 5.43
CA GLY A 429 9.96 -25.87 5.47
C GLY A 429 9.33 -25.99 6.86
N ALA A 430 10.15 -26.07 7.90
CA ALA A 430 9.70 -26.11 9.30
C ALA A 430 9.04 -24.80 9.72
N PHE A 431 9.61 -23.67 9.29
CA PHE A 431 9.05 -22.35 9.53
C PHE A 431 7.67 -22.17 8.87
N ARG A 432 7.51 -22.58 7.58
CA ARG A 432 6.22 -22.56 6.89
C ARG A 432 5.16 -23.32 7.68
N LYS A 433 5.50 -24.52 8.17
CA LYS A 433 4.58 -25.32 8.98
C LYS A 433 4.25 -24.61 10.29
N ALA A 434 5.25 -24.17 11.04
CA ALA A 434 5.06 -23.57 12.37
C ALA A 434 4.21 -22.28 12.33
N ILE A 435 4.46 -21.39 11.36
CA ILE A 435 3.69 -20.14 11.23
C ILE A 435 2.24 -20.42 10.84
N ASN A 436 2.00 -21.44 10.01
CA ASN A 436 0.65 -21.83 9.62
C ASN A 436 -0.09 -22.56 10.75
N ASP A 437 0.58 -23.41 11.53
CA ASP A 437 0.01 -24.06 12.71
C ASP A 437 -0.38 -23.00 13.77
N TRP A 438 0.44 -21.97 13.98
CA TRP A 438 0.12 -20.85 14.85
C TRP A 438 -1.05 -20.03 14.29
N ALA A 439 -1.01 -19.66 13.01
CA ALA A 439 -2.07 -18.91 12.37
C ALA A 439 -3.41 -19.66 12.34
N ALA A 440 -3.41 -20.97 12.25
CA ALA A 440 -4.63 -21.77 12.32
C ALA A 440 -5.33 -21.68 13.68
N LYS A 441 -4.58 -21.46 14.77
CA LYS A 441 -5.14 -21.28 16.13
C LYS A 441 -5.65 -19.86 16.36
N GLU A 442 -4.85 -18.86 15.98
CA GLU A 442 -5.15 -17.45 16.24
C GLU A 442 -6.12 -16.85 15.22
N TYR A 443 -6.09 -17.34 13.97
CA TYR A 443 -6.88 -16.87 12.84
C TYR A 443 -7.53 -18.06 12.11
N PRO A 444 -8.45 -18.79 12.74
CA PRO A 444 -9.01 -20.02 12.18
C PRO A 444 -9.74 -19.80 10.86
N VAL A 445 -10.44 -18.67 10.70
CA VAL A 445 -11.08 -18.25 9.45
C VAL A 445 -10.49 -16.93 8.99
N PRO A 446 -9.79 -16.87 7.84
CA PRO A 446 -9.30 -15.62 7.28
C PRO A 446 -10.44 -14.64 6.99
N LYS A 447 -10.28 -13.38 7.37
CA LYS A 447 -11.27 -12.35 7.04
C LYS A 447 -11.08 -11.90 5.59
N PRO A 448 -12.15 -11.81 4.78
CA PRO A 448 -12.07 -11.20 3.45
C PRO A 448 -11.54 -9.77 3.54
N LEU A 449 -10.71 -9.38 2.57
CA LEU A 449 -10.24 -7.99 2.50
C LEU A 449 -11.45 -7.05 2.31
N PRO A 450 -11.56 -5.98 3.09
CA PRO A 450 -12.63 -5.02 2.90
C PRO A 450 -12.41 -4.19 1.63
N LEU A 451 -13.49 -3.91 0.89
CA LEU A 451 -13.56 -2.83 -0.07
C LEU A 451 -14.46 -1.74 0.52
N LYS A 452 -13.85 -0.65 0.96
CA LYS A 452 -14.60 0.47 1.56
C LYS A 452 -15.23 1.31 0.46
N LEU A 453 -16.53 1.57 0.59
CA LEU A 453 -17.32 2.39 -0.33
C LEU A 453 -17.82 3.61 0.45
N ASP A 454 -17.60 4.81 -0.09
CA ASP A 454 -18.04 6.03 0.60
C ASP A 454 -19.56 6.23 0.47
N ALA A 455 -20.10 6.10 -0.74
CA ALA A 455 -21.51 6.35 -0.98
C ALA A 455 -22.07 5.60 -2.19
N VAL A 456 -23.39 5.48 -2.27
CA VAL A 456 -24.08 5.11 -3.50
C VAL A 456 -24.17 6.34 -4.40
N ALA A 457 -23.96 6.14 -5.71
CA ALA A 457 -24.15 7.18 -6.73
C ALA A 457 -24.92 6.63 -7.91
N ASP A 458 -25.75 7.48 -8.53
CA ASP A 458 -26.35 7.21 -9.81
C ASP A 458 -25.42 7.67 -10.95
N ILE A 459 -25.41 6.96 -12.07
CA ILE A 459 -24.58 7.33 -13.22
C ILE A 459 -24.91 8.76 -13.70
N ALA A 460 -26.16 9.19 -13.56
CA ALA A 460 -26.59 10.54 -13.93
C ALA A 460 -25.96 11.67 -13.08
N GLU A 461 -25.53 11.35 -11.86
CA GLU A 461 -24.84 12.29 -10.96
C GLU A 461 -23.36 12.50 -11.34
N LEU A 462 -22.76 11.58 -12.11
CA LEU A 462 -21.35 11.60 -12.49
C LEU A 462 -21.11 12.57 -13.65
N THR A 463 -21.22 13.86 -13.36
CA THR A 463 -20.97 14.95 -14.33
C THR A 463 -19.62 15.63 -14.09
N VAL A 464 -19.10 16.32 -15.11
CA VAL A 464 -17.83 17.07 -14.96
C VAL A 464 -17.89 18.07 -13.78
N PRO A 465 -18.94 18.91 -13.64
CA PRO A 465 -19.04 19.81 -12.49
C PRO A 465 -19.02 19.08 -11.14
N THR A 466 -19.74 17.94 -11.03
CA THR A 466 -19.76 17.15 -9.79
C THR A 466 -18.40 16.59 -9.42
N VAL A 467 -17.64 16.07 -10.42
CA VAL A 467 -16.30 15.53 -10.17
C VAL A 467 -15.29 16.64 -9.87
N GLN A 468 -15.45 17.83 -10.50
CA GLN A 468 -14.67 19.02 -10.14
C GLN A 468 -14.89 19.43 -8.68
N GLU A 469 -16.13 19.40 -8.24
CA GLU A 469 -16.44 19.70 -6.84
C GLU A 469 -15.84 18.68 -5.87
N LEU A 470 -15.89 17.39 -6.20
CA LEU A 470 -15.25 16.33 -5.42
C LEU A 470 -13.71 16.48 -5.35
N SER A 471 -13.09 17.05 -6.39
CA SER A 471 -11.64 17.28 -6.39
C SER A 471 -11.17 18.28 -5.34
N ARG A 472 -12.06 19.10 -4.74
CA ARG A 472 -11.76 19.97 -3.61
C ARG A 472 -11.35 19.21 -2.35
N LEU A 473 -11.68 17.91 -2.28
CA LEU A 473 -11.22 17.03 -1.20
C LEU A 473 -9.72 16.70 -1.28
N ALA A 474 -9.07 16.90 -2.43
CA ALA A 474 -7.64 16.63 -2.61
C ALA A 474 -6.77 17.47 -1.63
N PRO A 475 -5.55 17.04 -1.31
CA PRO A 475 -4.82 15.86 -1.86
C PRO A 475 -5.34 14.54 -1.31
N PHE A 476 -5.43 13.54 -2.20
CA PHE A 476 -5.85 12.18 -1.82
C PHE A 476 -4.67 11.29 -1.50
N GLY A 477 -4.86 10.40 -0.52
CA GLY A 477 -3.85 9.45 -0.07
C GLY A 477 -4.25 8.76 1.24
N SER A 478 -3.27 8.34 2.03
CA SER A 478 -3.51 7.79 3.36
C SER A 478 -4.30 8.81 4.21
N GLY A 479 -5.24 8.35 5.02
CA GLY A 479 -6.11 9.23 5.84
C GLY A 479 -7.20 10.00 5.07
N ASN A 480 -6.99 10.27 3.78
CA ASN A 480 -7.96 10.92 2.89
C ASN A 480 -8.03 10.21 1.53
N PRO A 481 -8.58 9.01 1.44
CA PRO A 481 -8.63 8.25 0.19
C PRO A 481 -9.52 8.90 -0.86
N VAL A 482 -9.25 8.58 -2.14
CA VAL A 482 -10.17 8.90 -3.24
C VAL A 482 -11.55 8.33 -2.91
N PRO A 483 -12.65 9.10 -3.09
CA PRO A 483 -13.99 8.57 -2.87
C PRO A 483 -14.32 7.40 -3.80
N VAL A 484 -14.80 6.30 -3.25
CA VAL A 484 -15.25 5.14 -4.01
C VAL A 484 -16.77 5.07 -3.96
N PHE A 485 -17.40 5.12 -5.13
CA PHE A 485 -18.84 5.11 -5.28
C PHE A 485 -19.36 3.73 -5.68
N LEU A 486 -20.50 3.37 -5.14
CA LEU A 486 -21.25 2.17 -5.53
C LEU A 486 -22.28 2.54 -6.60
N LEU A 487 -22.07 2.08 -7.84
CA LEU A 487 -23.10 2.10 -8.89
C LEU A 487 -23.89 0.81 -8.79
N GLN A 488 -25.15 0.90 -8.34
CA GLN A 488 -26.00 -0.27 -8.12
C GLN A 488 -26.81 -0.62 -9.37
N ASN A 489 -26.94 -1.90 -9.66
CA ASN A 489 -27.82 -2.43 -10.70
C ASN A 489 -27.64 -1.76 -12.07
N ALA A 490 -26.40 -1.52 -12.48
CA ALA A 490 -26.07 -0.97 -13.78
C ALA A 490 -25.97 -2.10 -14.82
N ALA A 491 -26.55 -1.89 -16.00
CA ALA A 491 -26.46 -2.86 -17.08
C ALA A 491 -25.15 -2.69 -17.87
N VAL A 492 -24.47 -3.79 -18.16
CA VAL A 492 -23.34 -3.81 -19.11
C VAL A 492 -23.89 -3.57 -20.52
N ASP A 493 -23.50 -2.47 -21.14
CA ASP A 493 -24.01 -2.00 -22.44
C ASP A 493 -22.95 -2.09 -23.56
N GLY A 494 -21.70 -2.42 -23.22
CA GLY A 494 -20.62 -2.62 -24.18
C GLY A 494 -19.29 -2.90 -23.49
N ILE A 495 -18.41 -3.63 -24.17
CA ILE A 495 -17.09 -4.04 -23.67
C ILE A 495 -16.08 -3.89 -24.81
N TRP A 496 -14.96 -3.23 -24.55
CA TRP A 496 -13.88 -3.01 -25.52
C TRP A 496 -12.52 -3.27 -24.87
N PRO A 497 -11.51 -3.71 -25.64
CA PRO A 497 -10.16 -3.80 -25.14
C PRO A 497 -9.59 -2.39 -24.85
N LEU A 498 -8.77 -2.28 -23.81
CA LEU A 498 -8.06 -1.07 -23.38
C LEU A 498 -6.56 -1.34 -23.31
N GLY A 499 -5.75 -0.37 -23.82
CA GLY A 499 -4.31 -0.49 -23.94
C GLY A 499 -3.88 -1.20 -25.23
N SER A 500 -2.59 -1.04 -25.61
CA SER A 500 -2.03 -1.55 -26.86
C SER A 500 -2.04 -3.09 -26.95
N GLU A 501 -1.96 -3.77 -25.81
CA GLU A 501 -1.93 -5.23 -25.72
C GLU A 501 -3.29 -5.85 -25.38
N GLY A 502 -4.34 -5.03 -25.18
CA GLY A 502 -5.68 -5.50 -24.84
C GLY A 502 -5.81 -6.23 -23.49
N ARG A 503 -4.85 -6.03 -22.58
CA ARG A 503 -4.81 -6.68 -21.25
C ARG A 503 -5.82 -6.09 -20.27
N HIS A 504 -6.50 -5.04 -20.65
CA HIS A 504 -7.48 -4.31 -19.84
C HIS A 504 -8.76 -4.17 -20.62
N CYS A 505 -9.86 -3.83 -19.96
CA CYS A 505 -11.10 -3.53 -20.66
C CYS A 505 -11.73 -2.20 -20.27
N ARG A 506 -12.42 -1.61 -21.22
CA ARG A 506 -13.31 -0.48 -21.05
C ARG A 506 -14.74 -0.96 -21.19
N ILE A 507 -15.54 -0.72 -20.16
CA ILE A 507 -16.91 -1.21 -20.09
C ILE A 507 -17.84 0.00 -20.09
N ARG A 508 -18.88 -0.03 -20.89
CA ARG A 508 -19.98 0.93 -20.81
C ARG A 508 -21.05 0.37 -19.90
N LEU A 509 -21.33 1.10 -18.82
CA LEU A 509 -22.40 0.82 -17.88
C LEU A 509 -23.56 1.78 -18.14
N ARG A 510 -24.78 1.28 -18.08
CA ARG A 510 -26.02 2.05 -18.27
C ARG A 510 -26.94 1.86 -17.07
N GLN A 511 -27.49 2.96 -16.58
CA GLN A 511 -28.46 2.99 -15.49
C GLN A 511 -29.53 4.00 -15.85
N GLY A 512 -30.78 3.56 -16.02
CA GLY A 512 -31.85 4.41 -16.55
C GLY A 512 -31.51 4.98 -17.92
N GLY A 513 -31.59 6.30 -18.08
CA GLY A 513 -31.24 7.02 -19.31
C GLY A 513 -29.76 7.44 -19.42
N ALA A 514 -28.95 7.25 -18.36
CA ALA A 514 -27.56 7.67 -18.30
C ALA A 514 -26.60 6.51 -18.55
N ALA A 515 -25.40 6.83 -19.07
CA ALA A 515 -24.33 5.86 -19.27
C ALA A 515 -22.98 6.48 -18.94
N CYS A 516 -22.08 5.68 -18.40
CA CYS A 516 -20.68 6.02 -18.18
C CYS A 516 -19.75 4.93 -18.73
N PHE A 517 -18.49 5.31 -18.94
CA PHE A 517 -17.44 4.35 -19.24
C PHE A 517 -16.60 4.10 -18.00
N VAL A 518 -16.40 2.82 -17.67
CA VAL A 518 -15.51 2.41 -16.59
C VAL A 518 -14.32 1.65 -17.17
N SER A 519 -13.13 1.92 -16.67
CA SER A 519 -11.90 1.22 -17.03
C SER A 519 -11.60 0.17 -15.96
N LEU A 520 -11.48 -1.09 -16.37
CA LEU A 520 -11.08 -2.20 -15.51
C LEU A 520 -9.69 -2.68 -15.94
N PHE A 521 -8.70 -2.46 -15.08
CA PHE A 521 -7.33 -2.86 -15.35
C PHE A 521 -7.05 -4.31 -14.95
N GLY A 522 -6.13 -4.96 -15.65
CA GLY A 522 -5.70 -6.33 -15.35
C GLY A 522 -6.65 -7.43 -15.80
N THR A 523 -7.76 -7.09 -16.48
CA THR A 523 -8.72 -8.05 -17.00
C THR A 523 -8.96 -7.79 -18.48
N ALA A 524 -8.62 -8.76 -19.33
CA ALA A 524 -8.93 -8.69 -20.76
C ALA A 524 -10.44 -8.92 -21.01
N PRO A 525 -11.00 -8.43 -22.14
CA PRO A 525 -12.42 -8.64 -22.45
C PRO A 525 -12.86 -10.10 -22.46
N ASP A 526 -11.98 -11.01 -22.90
CA ASP A 526 -12.26 -12.45 -22.96
C ASP A 526 -12.28 -13.12 -21.58
N ASP A 527 -11.59 -12.53 -20.61
CA ASP A 527 -11.52 -13.01 -19.22
C ASP A 527 -12.59 -12.38 -18.32
N LEU A 528 -13.36 -11.41 -18.85
CA LEU A 528 -14.45 -10.78 -18.11
C LEU A 528 -15.67 -11.72 -18.06
N PRO A 529 -16.19 -12.07 -16.86
CA PRO A 529 -17.31 -13.02 -16.75
C PRO A 529 -18.67 -12.38 -17.04
N TYR A 530 -18.74 -11.07 -17.24
CA TYR A 530 -19.98 -10.33 -17.51
C TYR A 530 -20.19 -10.15 -19.02
N ARG A 531 -21.43 -10.19 -19.45
CA ARG A 531 -21.83 -10.04 -20.86
C ARG A 531 -22.76 -8.84 -21.01
N MET A 532 -22.96 -8.40 -22.25
CA MET A 532 -23.96 -7.37 -22.55
C MET A 532 -25.32 -7.76 -21.98
N GLY A 533 -25.97 -6.81 -21.32
CA GLY A 533 -27.25 -7.00 -20.63
C GLY A 533 -27.11 -7.52 -19.19
N THR A 534 -25.93 -7.96 -18.74
CA THR A 534 -25.74 -8.35 -17.33
C THR A 534 -25.91 -7.15 -16.41
N ALA A 535 -26.75 -7.28 -15.39
CA ALA A 535 -26.88 -6.31 -14.33
C ALA A 535 -25.76 -6.51 -13.29
N VAL A 536 -25.04 -5.44 -12.98
CA VAL A 536 -23.89 -5.48 -12.07
C VAL A 536 -23.96 -4.35 -11.03
N ASP A 537 -23.36 -4.60 -9.88
CA ASP A 537 -22.93 -3.57 -8.95
C ASP A 537 -21.44 -3.29 -9.25
N ALA A 538 -21.07 -2.01 -9.38
CA ALA A 538 -19.68 -1.60 -9.65
C ALA A 538 -19.20 -0.60 -8.61
N ALA A 539 -18.03 -0.87 -8.04
CA ALA A 539 -17.31 0.07 -7.19
C ALA A 539 -16.37 0.89 -8.07
N VAL A 540 -16.54 2.20 -8.09
CA VAL A 540 -15.80 3.09 -8.99
C VAL A 540 -15.21 4.29 -8.28
N GLU A 541 -14.00 4.66 -8.65
CA GLU A 541 -13.40 5.96 -8.41
C GLU A 541 -13.67 6.85 -9.63
N VAL A 542 -13.83 8.15 -9.40
CA VAL A 542 -14.11 9.11 -10.46
C VAL A 542 -13.05 10.19 -10.53
N SER A 543 -12.67 10.55 -11.75
CA SER A 543 -11.68 11.60 -12.04
C SER A 543 -12.05 12.35 -13.31
N ILE A 544 -11.33 13.44 -13.59
CA ILE A 544 -11.48 14.16 -14.85
C ILE A 544 -10.30 13.84 -15.76
N PHE A 545 -10.63 13.42 -16.96
CA PHE A 545 -9.67 13.21 -18.04
C PHE A 545 -9.81 14.32 -19.08
N GLN A 546 -8.68 14.93 -19.47
CA GLN A 546 -8.63 15.92 -20.55
C GLN A 546 -8.57 15.20 -21.91
N GLY A 547 -9.71 15.08 -22.55
CA GLY A 547 -9.82 14.49 -23.88
C GLY A 547 -9.67 15.54 -24.99
N ARG A 548 -9.61 15.10 -26.25
CA ARG A 548 -9.56 16.00 -27.42
C ARG A 548 -10.78 16.92 -27.54
N GLY A 549 -11.91 16.54 -26.96
CA GLY A 549 -13.18 17.29 -26.96
C GLY A 549 -13.43 18.09 -25.69
N GLY A 550 -12.47 18.21 -24.79
CA GLY A 550 -12.60 18.88 -23.50
C GLY A 550 -12.60 17.89 -22.32
N PRO A 551 -12.88 18.38 -21.09
CA PRO A 551 -12.90 17.56 -19.90
C PRO A 551 -14.03 16.52 -19.93
N MET A 552 -13.74 15.31 -19.55
CA MET A 552 -14.67 14.17 -19.48
C MET A 552 -14.50 13.44 -18.15
N VAL A 553 -15.60 12.89 -17.63
CA VAL A 553 -15.53 12.00 -16.46
C VAL A 553 -14.90 10.68 -16.87
N SER A 554 -13.90 10.26 -16.12
CA SER A 554 -13.27 8.95 -16.20
C SER A 554 -13.60 8.19 -14.94
N CYS A 555 -14.09 6.95 -15.07
CA CYS A 555 -14.33 6.07 -13.96
C CYS A 555 -13.32 4.92 -13.97
N HIS A 556 -12.64 4.70 -12.84
CA HIS A 556 -11.82 3.52 -12.59
C HIS A 556 -12.64 2.50 -11.80
N CYS A 557 -12.79 1.28 -12.33
CA CYS A 557 -13.52 0.21 -11.67
C CYS A 557 -12.59 -0.54 -10.70
N CYS A 558 -12.79 -0.35 -9.38
CA CYS A 558 -12.04 -1.05 -8.34
C CYS A 558 -12.49 -2.50 -8.18
N ALA A 559 -13.78 -2.76 -8.39
CA ALA A 559 -14.39 -4.10 -8.36
C ALA A 559 -15.76 -4.08 -9.01
N MET A 560 -16.18 -5.24 -9.51
CA MET A 560 -17.50 -5.46 -10.11
C MET A 560 -18.05 -6.81 -9.65
N ARG A 561 -19.36 -6.89 -9.43
CA ARG A 561 -20.05 -8.13 -9.08
C ARG A 561 -21.46 -8.14 -9.68
N PRO A 562 -22.12 -9.30 -9.79
CA PRO A 562 -23.53 -9.35 -10.16
C PRO A 562 -24.38 -8.49 -9.22
N ALA A 563 -25.36 -7.79 -9.78
CA ALA A 563 -26.23 -6.92 -9.01
C ALA A 563 -26.93 -7.67 -7.87
N GLY A 564 -26.88 -7.10 -6.68
CA GLY A 564 -27.53 -7.63 -5.48
C GLY A 564 -26.86 -8.87 -4.86
N LEU A 565 -25.66 -9.27 -5.29
CA LEU A 565 -24.98 -10.47 -4.78
C LEU A 565 -24.70 -10.42 -3.26
N GLY A 566 -24.47 -9.23 -2.70
CA GLY A 566 -24.16 -9.07 -1.27
C GLY A 566 -22.74 -9.55 -0.89
N ASN A 567 -22.49 -9.71 0.42
CA ASN A 567 -21.20 -10.13 0.97
C ASN A 567 -21.16 -11.61 1.39
N ALA A 568 -22.29 -12.29 1.46
CA ALA A 568 -22.36 -13.70 1.88
C ALA A 568 -21.38 -14.62 1.12
N PRO A 569 -21.19 -14.46 -0.23
CA PRO A 569 -20.21 -15.27 -0.95
C PRO A 569 -18.78 -15.12 -0.46
N ALA A 570 -18.34 -13.90 -0.11
CA ALA A 570 -16.99 -13.67 0.37
C ALA A 570 -16.73 -14.35 1.73
N GLU A 571 -17.72 -14.29 2.63
CA GLU A 571 -17.65 -14.91 3.95
C GLU A 571 -17.69 -16.45 3.85
N GLN A 572 -18.59 -16.99 3.05
CA GLN A 572 -18.70 -18.44 2.86
C GLN A 572 -17.48 -19.02 2.14
N ALA A 573 -16.94 -18.31 1.15
CA ALA A 573 -15.70 -18.73 0.48
C ALA A 573 -14.52 -18.77 1.47
N ALA A 574 -14.39 -17.78 2.35
CA ALA A 574 -13.33 -17.75 3.37
C ALA A 574 -13.47 -18.92 4.37
N ARG A 575 -14.69 -19.28 4.77
CA ARG A 575 -14.96 -20.45 5.62
C ARG A 575 -14.64 -21.75 4.91
N PHE A 576 -15.03 -21.88 3.65
CA PHE A 576 -14.76 -23.07 2.84
C PHE A 576 -13.26 -23.24 2.59
N ASP A 577 -12.51 -22.16 2.32
CA ASP A 577 -11.07 -22.17 2.22
C ASP A 577 -10.41 -22.60 3.55
N ALA A 578 -10.94 -22.14 4.68
CA ALA A 578 -10.49 -22.55 6.01
C ALA A 578 -10.71 -24.06 6.23
N PHE A 579 -11.86 -24.58 5.85
CA PHE A 579 -12.15 -26.01 5.89
C PHE A 579 -11.18 -26.81 4.99
N LEU A 580 -10.94 -26.39 3.76
CA LEU A 580 -10.00 -27.05 2.87
C LEU A 580 -8.57 -27.10 3.45
N SER A 581 -8.18 -26.09 4.21
CA SER A 581 -6.88 -26.01 4.87
C SER A 581 -6.84 -26.68 6.26
N GLY A 582 -7.84 -27.48 6.63
CA GLY A 582 -7.84 -28.30 7.84
C GLY A 582 -8.44 -27.63 9.08
N THR A 583 -9.20 -26.51 8.95
CA THR A 583 -9.95 -25.98 10.08
C THR A 583 -11.23 -26.79 10.30
N ALA A 584 -11.43 -27.30 11.51
CA ALA A 584 -12.70 -27.90 11.89
C ALA A 584 -13.79 -26.81 11.93
N LEU A 585 -14.79 -26.95 11.08
CA LEU A 585 -15.98 -26.09 11.11
C LEU A 585 -17.03 -26.68 12.07
N PRO A 586 -17.88 -25.85 12.70
CA PRO A 586 -19.08 -26.33 13.38
C PRO A 586 -19.91 -27.20 12.44
N ASP A 587 -20.59 -28.23 12.98
CA ASP A 587 -21.33 -29.21 12.19
C ASP A 587 -22.39 -28.59 11.30
N ASP A 588 -23.09 -27.60 11.78
CA ASP A 588 -24.10 -26.84 11.04
C ASP A 588 -23.48 -26.08 9.84
N GLU A 589 -22.33 -25.44 10.03
CA GLU A 589 -21.62 -24.73 8.98
C GLU A 589 -21.01 -25.72 7.95
N ARG A 590 -20.45 -26.81 8.43
CA ARG A 590 -19.87 -27.88 7.61
C ARG A 590 -20.92 -28.54 6.71
N LEU A 591 -22.06 -28.95 7.30
CA LEU A 591 -23.17 -29.57 6.59
C LEU A 591 -23.87 -28.58 5.65
N ALA A 592 -23.89 -27.28 5.95
CA ALA A 592 -24.38 -26.25 5.04
C ALA A 592 -23.55 -26.16 3.75
N CYS A 593 -22.28 -26.56 3.78
CA CYS A 593 -21.43 -26.65 2.58
C CYS A 593 -21.62 -27.97 1.79
N LEU A 594 -22.30 -28.97 2.33
CA LEU A 594 -22.46 -30.27 1.69
C LEU A 594 -23.50 -30.18 0.55
N PRO A 595 -23.10 -30.29 -0.74
CA PRO A 595 -24.03 -30.21 -1.84
C PRO A 595 -24.82 -31.49 -2.01
N THR A 596 -26.06 -31.37 -2.48
CA THR A 596 -26.83 -32.50 -3.02
C THR A 596 -26.33 -32.87 -4.42
N ARG A 597 -26.74 -34.04 -4.89
CA ARG A 597 -26.47 -34.43 -6.29
C ARG A 597 -27.05 -33.44 -7.29
N ALA A 598 -28.18 -32.81 -6.97
CA ALA A 598 -28.83 -31.83 -7.84
C ALA A 598 -27.99 -30.53 -7.91
N ASP A 599 -27.42 -30.07 -6.78
CA ASP A 599 -26.55 -28.90 -6.73
C ASP A 599 -25.29 -29.12 -7.58
N THR A 600 -24.61 -30.25 -7.38
CA THR A 600 -23.42 -30.61 -8.17
C THR A 600 -23.74 -30.75 -9.67
N ALA A 601 -24.87 -31.33 -10.02
CA ALA A 601 -25.30 -31.44 -11.42
C ALA A 601 -25.62 -30.07 -12.03
N ALA A 602 -26.17 -29.14 -11.27
CA ALA A 602 -26.39 -27.76 -11.71
C ALA A 602 -25.06 -27.06 -12.02
N VAL A 603 -24.08 -27.11 -11.10
CA VAL A 603 -22.75 -26.58 -11.32
C VAL A 603 -22.07 -27.20 -12.54
N TYR A 604 -22.11 -28.52 -12.69
CA TYR A 604 -21.52 -29.22 -13.85
C TYR A 604 -22.14 -28.76 -15.17
N ARG A 605 -23.48 -28.61 -15.21
CA ARG A 605 -24.17 -28.09 -16.41
C ARG A 605 -23.68 -26.69 -16.78
N MET A 606 -23.43 -25.82 -15.80
CA MET A 606 -22.91 -24.47 -16.04
C MET A 606 -21.47 -24.51 -16.56
N VAL A 607 -20.61 -25.38 -16.01
CA VAL A 607 -19.26 -25.58 -16.55
C VAL A 607 -19.29 -26.02 -18.02
N ARG A 608 -20.23 -26.91 -18.39
CA ARG A 608 -20.42 -27.36 -19.78
C ARG A 608 -20.81 -26.23 -20.75
N THR A 609 -21.38 -25.14 -20.29
CA THR A 609 -21.66 -23.98 -21.16
C THR A 609 -20.42 -23.15 -21.49
N GLY A 610 -19.27 -23.44 -20.85
CA GLY A 610 -18.02 -22.70 -21.03
C GLY A 610 -18.01 -21.30 -20.38
N ASN A 611 -19.00 -20.99 -19.53
CA ASN A 611 -19.16 -19.65 -18.92
C ASN A 611 -18.78 -19.59 -17.43
N VAL A 612 -18.05 -20.59 -16.92
CA VAL A 612 -17.55 -20.56 -15.53
C VAL A 612 -16.09 -20.14 -15.53
N PHE A 613 -15.84 -18.94 -15.05
CA PHE A 613 -14.51 -18.33 -14.98
C PHE A 613 -13.85 -18.72 -13.66
N ALA A 614 -12.69 -19.37 -13.75
CA ALA A 614 -11.98 -19.86 -12.56
C ALA A 614 -11.42 -18.73 -11.67
N ASP A 615 -11.18 -17.56 -12.25
CA ASP A 615 -10.65 -16.40 -11.52
C ASP A 615 -11.75 -15.51 -10.91
N ASP A 616 -13.02 -15.66 -11.38
CA ASP A 616 -14.18 -14.96 -10.82
C ASP A 616 -15.44 -15.84 -10.88
N LEU A 617 -15.77 -16.47 -9.76
CA LEU A 617 -16.95 -17.32 -9.63
C LEU A 617 -18.21 -16.56 -9.17
N GLN A 618 -18.17 -15.24 -9.02
CA GLN A 618 -19.31 -14.47 -8.52
C GLN A 618 -20.57 -14.62 -9.41
N PRO A 619 -20.48 -14.66 -10.75
CA PRO A 619 -21.64 -14.97 -11.58
C PRO A 619 -22.21 -16.37 -11.35
N LEU A 620 -21.36 -17.35 -11.02
CA LEU A 620 -21.81 -18.69 -10.66
C LEU A 620 -22.57 -18.65 -9.33
N PHE A 621 -22.04 -17.95 -8.31
CA PHE A 621 -22.72 -17.77 -7.02
C PHE A 621 -24.07 -17.07 -7.15
N ALA A 622 -24.15 -16.04 -8.00
CA ALA A 622 -25.42 -15.36 -8.28
C ALA A 622 -26.46 -16.32 -8.90
N THR A 623 -26.01 -17.27 -9.71
CA THR A 623 -26.91 -18.23 -10.38
C THR A 623 -27.30 -19.38 -9.46
N THR A 624 -26.41 -19.85 -8.59
CA THR A 624 -26.69 -20.95 -7.63
C THR A 624 -27.35 -20.47 -6.33
N GLY A 625 -27.42 -19.16 -6.14
CA GLY A 625 -27.83 -18.49 -4.92
C GLY A 625 -26.63 -18.14 -4.03
N PRO A 626 -26.48 -16.87 -3.61
CA PRO A 626 -25.36 -16.43 -2.79
C PRO A 626 -25.25 -17.19 -1.46
N GLU A 627 -26.38 -17.64 -0.92
CA GLU A 627 -26.46 -18.50 0.27
C GLU A 627 -25.94 -19.92 0.06
N ASN A 628 -25.77 -20.36 -1.19
CA ASN A 628 -25.27 -21.69 -1.55
C ASN A 628 -23.80 -21.68 -1.99
N THR A 629 -23.07 -20.60 -1.74
CA THR A 629 -21.66 -20.46 -2.16
C THR A 629 -20.79 -21.62 -1.66
N GLY A 630 -20.93 -22.04 -0.41
CA GLY A 630 -20.23 -23.20 0.13
C GLY A 630 -20.48 -24.48 -0.64
N LYS A 631 -21.76 -24.78 -0.96
CA LYS A 631 -22.16 -25.94 -1.78
C LYS A 631 -21.61 -25.87 -3.20
N THR A 632 -21.60 -24.66 -3.78
CA THR A 632 -21.08 -24.43 -5.13
C THR A 632 -19.58 -24.69 -5.20
N LEU A 633 -18.82 -24.19 -4.23
CA LEU A 633 -17.38 -24.43 -4.11
C LEU A 633 -17.07 -25.90 -3.85
N ALA A 634 -17.80 -26.55 -2.94
CA ALA A 634 -17.67 -27.99 -2.68
C ALA A 634 -17.98 -28.82 -3.94
N SER A 635 -19.00 -28.42 -4.72
CA SER A 635 -19.33 -29.07 -6.00
C SER A 635 -18.22 -28.93 -7.03
N LEU A 636 -17.65 -27.73 -7.21
CA LEU A 636 -16.51 -27.51 -8.11
C LEU A 636 -15.31 -28.34 -7.69
N THR A 637 -14.95 -28.30 -6.40
CA THR A 637 -13.81 -29.06 -5.86
C THR A 637 -14.01 -30.56 -6.04
N ALA A 638 -15.22 -31.08 -5.79
CA ALA A 638 -15.53 -32.49 -5.99
C ALA A 638 -15.42 -32.91 -7.45
N LEU A 639 -15.96 -32.10 -8.37
CA LEU A 639 -15.89 -32.35 -9.81
C LEU A 639 -14.44 -32.37 -10.31
N GLU A 640 -13.61 -31.47 -9.81
CA GLU A 640 -12.18 -31.39 -10.14
C GLU A 640 -11.41 -32.60 -9.57
N GLN A 641 -11.62 -32.96 -8.29
CA GLN A 641 -11.03 -34.14 -7.65
C GLN A 641 -11.40 -35.46 -8.37
N LEU A 642 -12.57 -35.54 -8.96
CA LEU A 642 -13.02 -36.70 -9.73
C LEU A 642 -12.54 -36.67 -11.19
N GLY A 643 -11.85 -35.61 -11.63
CA GLY A 643 -11.41 -35.43 -13.00
C GLY A 643 -12.56 -35.23 -14.00
N LEU A 644 -13.70 -34.69 -13.54
CA LEU A 644 -14.87 -34.38 -14.38
C LEU A 644 -14.82 -33.00 -15.00
N ILE A 645 -14.06 -32.12 -14.38
CA ILE A 645 -13.73 -30.77 -14.86
C ILE A 645 -12.24 -30.50 -14.64
N GLU A 646 -11.69 -29.61 -15.43
CA GLU A 646 -10.33 -29.08 -15.24
C GLU A 646 -10.30 -27.58 -15.50
N ARG A 647 -9.33 -26.91 -14.90
CA ARG A 647 -9.04 -25.51 -15.20
C ARG A 647 -8.15 -25.43 -16.45
N ARG A 648 -8.63 -24.72 -17.48
CA ARG A 648 -7.85 -24.35 -18.68
C ARG A 648 -7.85 -22.83 -18.85
N GLY A 649 -6.70 -22.21 -18.62
CA GLY A 649 -6.58 -20.75 -18.61
C GLY A 649 -7.46 -20.14 -17.51
N SER A 650 -8.28 -19.17 -17.90
CA SER A 650 -9.23 -18.46 -17.01
C SER A 650 -10.56 -19.19 -16.77
N ARG A 651 -10.78 -20.40 -17.34
CA ARG A 651 -12.09 -21.07 -17.29
C ARG A 651 -12.02 -22.50 -16.81
N TYR A 652 -13.11 -22.98 -16.20
CA TYR A 652 -13.37 -24.40 -16.01
C TYR A 652 -13.95 -25.01 -17.29
N GLN A 653 -13.45 -26.19 -17.65
CA GLN A 653 -13.92 -26.97 -18.80
C GLN A 653 -14.23 -28.41 -18.40
N PRO A 654 -15.24 -29.04 -19.03
CA PRO A 654 -15.54 -30.45 -18.78
C PRO A 654 -14.42 -31.33 -19.37
N VAL A 655 -14.12 -32.43 -18.66
CA VAL A 655 -13.21 -33.47 -19.12
C VAL A 655 -14.07 -34.66 -19.60
N GLU A 656 -13.74 -35.22 -20.77
CA GLU A 656 -14.39 -36.45 -21.25
C GLU A 656 -13.92 -37.64 -20.42
N VAL A 657 -14.82 -38.30 -19.75
CA VAL A 657 -14.57 -39.48 -18.95
C VAL A 657 -15.35 -40.69 -19.46
N THR A 658 -14.71 -41.85 -19.39
CA THR A 658 -15.38 -43.15 -19.69
C THR A 658 -16.05 -43.68 -18.43
N GLY A 659 -17.37 -43.90 -18.47
CA GLY A 659 -18.13 -44.48 -17.37
C GLY A 659 -18.72 -43.46 -16.39
N LYS A 660 -19.44 -43.95 -15.38
CA LYS A 660 -20.04 -43.16 -14.31
C LYS A 660 -19.05 -43.03 -13.15
N LYS A 661 -18.92 -41.80 -12.61
CA LYS A 661 -18.19 -41.54 -11.38
C LYS A 661 -19.17 -41.39 -10.22
N ASP A 662 -18.79 -41.95 -9.06
CA ASP A 662 -19.56 -41.76 -7.84
C ASP A 662 -19.12 -40.48 -7.16
N LEU A 663 -20.03 -39.52 -7.02
CA LEU A 663 -19.79 -38.23 -6.38
C LEU A 663 -19.35 -38.40 -4.90
N SER A 664 -19.90 -39.39 -4.19
CA SER A 664 -19.56 -39.66 -2.78
C SER A 664 -18.10 -40.09 -2.60
N SER A 665 -17.43 -40.48 -3.69
CA SER A 665 -15.99 -40.84 -3.64
C SER A 665 -15.05 -39.62 -3.62
N ALA A 666 -15.57 -38.40 -3.86
CA ALA A 666 -14.75 -37.18 -3.79
C ALA A 666 -14.27 -36.91 -2.36
N PRO A 667 -12.96 -36.73 -2.15
CA PRO A 667 -12.41 -36.49 -0.80
C PRO A 667 -13.06 -35.34 -0.05
N VAL A 668 -13.32 -34.23 -0.72
CA VAL A 668 -13.96 -33.04 -0.11
C VAL A 668 -15.37 -33.35 0.41
N LEU A 669 -16.15 -34.15 -0.33
CA LEU A 669 -17.51 -34.49 0.08
C LEU A 669 -17.55 -35.48 1.24
N ARG A 670 -16.58 -36.41 1.33
CA ARG A 670 -16.43 -37.29 2.50
C ARG A 670 -16.08 -36.51 3.74
N ARG A 671 -15.08 -35.63 3.66
CA ARG A 671 -14.71 -34.76 4.80
C ARG A 671 -15.87 -33.85 5.25
N LEU A 672 -16.67 -33.34 4.31
CA LEU A 672 -17.88 -32.56 4.65
C LEU A 672 -18.98 -33.41 5.30
N ALA A 673 -19.12 -34.69 4.91
CA ALA A 673 -20.17 -35.59 5.45
C ALA A 673 -19.78 -36.16 6.82
N GLU A 674 -18.53 -36.60 6.97
CA GLU A 674 -18.07 -37.39 8.13
C GLU A 674 -17.50 -36.52 9.24
N GLY A 675 -17.05 -35.31 8.92
CA GLY A 675 -16.23 -34.50 9.83
C GLY A 675 -14.75 -34.94 9.79
N GLU A 676 -13.90 -34.25 10.51
CA GLU A 676 -12.51 -34.70 10.73
C GLU A 676 -12.49 -35.61 11.96
N GLU A 677 -11.99 -36.85 11.80
CA GLU A 677 -11.54 -37.67 12.95
C GLU A 677 -10.26 -37.10 13.55
#